data_a8e80168f56d6724fbad28747538453c
#
_entry.id   a8e80168f56d6724fbad28747538453c
#
_cell.length_a   1.000
_cell.length_b   1.000
_cell.length_c   1.000
_cell.angle_alpha   90.00
_cell.angle_beta   90.00
_cell.angle_gamma   90.00
#
_symmetry.space_group_name_H-M   'P 1'
#
loop_
_entity.id
_entity.type
_entity.pdbx_description
1 polymer ?
#
loop_
_entity_poly.entity_id
_entity_poly.type
_entity_poly.pdbx_seq_one_letter_code
_entity_poly.pdbx_strand_id
1 'polypeptide(L)'
;EVMLMLQGNINHVRNSHYPDAPYWYYLCDKYGIYLEDEANIESHEYYYEEESLSHVPEFLDAHVARVMEMAHATINSPSVCIWSLGNEAGPGENFVQAYNALKAFDASRPVQYERNNSIVDMGSNQYPSIAYTRQDVQGQNPYTKYPFHISEYAHSMGNAGGNLVDYWEAIESTNFYVGGAIWDWTDQAFLHYDSIGKSNYYAYGGDFGDRPTDFTFCMNGVMFPDHTPKPEYYEVKKVYQNVGVKLLDNGEIEIFNKRYFNNLNDLEIKVSLWENGSQVDSYFIPGVEIAPRTAKSFRLHFNAANFDAGKEYFVKVQFLLKNDMPWAAKGYVQMEEQLLVQEAVKNIFIASAAQNGVKVNMRRDNAAGHTTLTGGENPFTIVFDNNNGMPYSIDYNGTVVLEGGSSVKMSAFRAPVDNDTWFRDRWFALGLHNLKDSVLSFTTKKNDDGSVVLQYIVRTQAKHQARCNRLPNSSFEVVESENEMAPNAFHFISNRIWTIYPDGSIELNSVVTGTEQSAILARLGIEMQLPSELSNYNYYGRGPWNNYNDRRAAAFVEQYSSTVADQFVPFPKPQDMANREDIRWAALTNDEGNGVIFVSTEGLSTSVLPWNSMELTLAGHPHQLPASSGTWLNIDKKVTGLGGASCGQGYALEHDLVKAGENSMNLLLEKLEAARAKGLNITCDQYPFTASSASLSALVPHWAHEGGKAELVKRLQNDDGTILADMQKEMDNRGGPAAVLVSSTHGFHPEWEGKTVADLAGKKVSIGAAGS
;
A
#
# COMPACT_ATOMS: atom_id res chain seq x y z
N GLU A 1 -9.80 8.13 24.30
CA GLU A 1 -8.63 8.53 23.51
C GLU A 1 -7.35 8.01 24.16
N VAL A 2 -6.96 8.40 25.39
CA VAL A 2 -5.71 7.98 26.05
C VAL A 2 -5.49 6.47 26.01
N MET A 3 -6.53 5.65 26.24
CA MET A 3 -6.42 4.19 26.19
C MET A 3 -6.05 3.70 24.78
N LEU A 4 -6.64 4.27 23.75
CA LEU A 4 -6.32 3.96 22.34
C LEU A 4 -4.91 4.43 21.96
N MET A 5 -4.46 5.58 22.47
CA MET A 5 -3.09 6.05 22.26
C MET A 5 -2.07 5.05 22.83
N LEU A 6 -2.30 4.60 24.07
CA LEU A 6 -1.43 3.60 24.72
C LEU A 6 -1.46 2.25 23.97
N GLN A 7 -2.65 1.81 23.53
CA GLN A 7 -2.78 0.62 22.69
C GLN A 7 -2.06 0.76 21.33
N GLY A 8 -2.00 1.98 20.80
CA GLY A 8 -1.34 2.35 19.56
C GLY A 8 0.17 2.64 19.67
N ASN A 9 0.80 2.37 20.83
CA ASN A 9 2.21 2.69 21.09
C ASN A 9 2.54 4.20 21.02
N ILE A 10 1.55 5.08 21.13
CA ILE A 10 1.72 6.53 21.11
C ILE A 10 2.12 6.96 22.52
N ASN A 11 3.21 7.70 22.66
CA ASN A 11 3.76 8.16 23.92
C ASN A 11 3.91 9.68 24.03
N HIS A 12 3.59 10.42 22.96
CA HIS A 12 3.70 11.86 22.89
C HIS A 12 2.48 12.45 22.18
N VAL A 13 2.00 13.61 22.68
CA VAL A 13 0.94 14.40 22.07
C VAL A 13 1.32 15.87 22.09
N ARG A 14 1.08 16.55 20.98
CA ARG A 14 1.09 18.01 20.88
C ARG A 14 -0.33 18.52 21.05
N ASN A 15 -0.53 19.44 21.99
CA ASN A 15 -1.82 20.10 22.20
C ASN A 15 -2.04 21.18 21.12
N SER A 16 -2.53 20.75 19.98
CA SER A 16 -2.75 21.64 18.83
C SER A 16 -4.11 22.31 18.91
N HIS A 17 -4.23 23.62 18.83
CA HIS A 17 -3.21 24.67 18.89
C HIS A 17 -3.54 25.59 20.05
N TYR A 18 -3.75 25.04 21.21
CA TYR A 18 -4.13 25.72 22.48
C TYR A 18 -4.01 24.78 23.67
N PRO A 19 -3.89 25.30 24.90
CA PRO A 19 -3.95 24.50 26.12
C PRO A 19 -5.27 23.73 26.20
N ASP A 20 -5.18 22.48 26.64
CA ASP A 20 -6.32 21.58 26.73
C ASP A 20 -7.04 21.69 28.10
N ALA A 21 -8.11 20.93 28.30
CA ALA A 21 -8.83 20.86 29.56
C ALA A 21 -7.94 20.32 30.68
N PRO A 22 -8.05 20.82 31.93
CA PRO A 22 -7.20 20.37 33.05
C PRO A 22 -7.23 18.86 33.31
N TYR A 23 -8.33 18.19 32.97
CA TYR A 23 -8.45 16.74 33.10
C TYR A 23 -7.56 15.98 32.11
N TRP A 24 -7.24 16.57 30.96
CA TRP A 24 -6.31 16.00 29.96
C TRP A 24 -4.90 15.88 30.56
N TYR A 25 -4.37 16.94 31.16
CA TYR A 25 -3.06 16.92 31.82
C TYR A 25 -3.01 15.88 32.94
N TYR A 26 -4.08 15.80 33.78
CA TYR A 26 -4.18 14.75 34.79
C TYR A 26 -4.09 13.34 34.20
N LEU A 27 -4.76 13.08 33.08
CA LEU A 27 -4.71 11.78 32.41
C LEU A 27 -3.32 11.49 31.84
N CYS A 28 -2.67 12.47 31.23
CA CYS A 28 -1.31 12.34 30.69
C CYS A 28 -0.29 12.11 31.80
N ASP A 29 -0.38 12.84 32.92
CA ASP A 29 0.44 12.62 34.11
C ASP A 29 0.24 11.21 34.67
N LYS A 30 -0.99 10.76 34.75
CA LYS A 30 -1.33 9.44 35.29
C LYS A 30 -0.87 8.27 34.45
N TYR A 31 -0.96 8.39 33.13
CA TYR A 31 -0.70 7.29 32.20
C TYR A 31 0.65 7.39 31.48
N GLY A 32 1.39 8.48 31.69
CA GLY A 32 2.76 8.65 31.18
C GLY A 32 2.81 9.03 29.71
N ILE A 33 1.90 9.87 29.24
CA ILE A 33 1.97 10.47 27.90
C ILE A 33 2.74 11.79 28.03
N TYR A 34 3.79 11.96 27.25
CA TYR A 34 4.52 13.23 27.15
C TYR A 34 3.68 14.26 26.40
N LEU A 35 3.67 15.50 26.90
CA LEU A 35 2.94 16.60 26.26
C LEU A 35 3.90 17.67 25.74
N GLU A 36 3.62 18.12 24.55
CA GLU A 36 4.01 19.40 24.02
C GLU A 36 2.84 20.35 24.19
N ASP A 37 2.94 21.27 25.15
CA ASP A 37 1.88 22.20 25.47
C ASP A 37 2.04 23.47 24.64
N GLU A 38 0.98 23.90 23.94
CA GLU A 38 1.06 24.94 22.95
C GLU A 38 0.20 26.14 23.31
N ALA A 39 0.78 27.33 23.15
CA ALA A 39 0.06 28.59 23.33
C ALA A 39 -0.92 28.84 22.18
N ASN A 40 -2.09 29.37 22.50
CA ASN A 40 -3.16 29.63 21.54
C ASN A 40 -2.86 30.84 20.63
N ILE A 41 -1.77 30.75 19.87
CA ILE A 41 -1.34 31.75 18.89
C ILE A 41 -1.34 31.09 17.50
N GLU A 42 -2.30 31.46 16.69
CA GLU A 42 -2.49 31.04 15.31
C GLU A 42 -2.92 32.25 14.48
N SER A 43 -2.26 32.49 13.35
CA SER A 43 -2.66 33.57 12.43
C SER A 43 -2.38 33.20 10.97
N HIS A 44 -2.73 31.99 10.59
CA HIS A 44 -2.38 31.27 9.36
C HIS A 44 -2.35 32.15 8.10
N GLU A 45 -3.40 32.99 7.87
CA GLU A 45 -3.48 33.90 6.72
C GLU A 45 -2.35 34.94 6.72
N TYR A 46 -1.84 35.31 7.91
CA TYR A 46 -0.79 36.33 8.10
C TYR A 46 0.52 35.73 8.63
N TYR A 47 0.87 34.50 8.27
CA TYR A 47 2.06 33.87 8.84
C TYR A 47 3.34 34.09 8.04
N TYR A 48 3.25 34.74 6.88
CA TYR A 48 4.39 34.99 6.00
C TYR A 48 5.08 36.31 6.30
N GLU A 49 6.41 36.25 6.49
CA GLU A 49 7.36 37.38 6.49
C GLU A 49 6.83 38.65 7.19
N GLU A 50 6.93 39.78 6.52
CA GLU A 50 6.58 41.12 7.05
C GLU A 50 5.09 41.32 7.29
N GLU A 51 4.23 40.56 6.67
CA GLU A 51 2.76 40.64 6.84
C GLU A 51 2.28 39.98 8.11
N SER A 52 3.13 39.18 8.77
CA SER A 52 2.77 38.46 9.99
C SER A 52 2.44 39.41 11.15
N LEU A 53 1.36 39.10 11.87
CA LEU A 53 0.98 39.80 13.10
C LEU A 53 2.05 39.72 14.19
N SER A 54 2.97 38.77 14.11
CA SER A 54 4.10 38.62 15.03
C SER A 54 5.14 39.74 14.93
N HIS A 55 5.11 40.57 13.87
CA HIS A 55 5.92 41.79 13.71
C HIS A 55 5.21 43.05 14.21
N VAL A 56 3.92 43.00 14.49
CA VAL A 56 3.10 44.14 14.87
C VAL A 56 3.22 44.41 16.36
N PRO A 57 3.80 45.56 16.81
CA PRO A 57 4.03 45.82 18.24
C PRO A 57 2.76 45.81 19.10
N GLU A 58 1.62 46.16 18.52
CA GLU A 58 0.32 46.18 19.22
C GLU A 58 -0.15 44.78 19.68
N PHE A 59 0.39 43.71 19.06
CA PHE A 59 0.12 42.33 19.44
C PHE A 59 1.15 41.75 20.42
N LEU A 60 2.20 42.48 20.79
CA LEU A 60 3.27 42.00 21.67
C LEU A 60 2.74 41.48 23.01
N ASP A 61 1.96 42.30 23.70
CA ASP A 61 1.40 41.95 25.01
C ASP A 61 0.50 40.69 24.93
N ALA A 62 -0.24 40.55 23.84
CA ALA A 62 -1.09 39.39 23.60
C ALA A 62 -0.27 38.11 23.36
N HIS A 63 0.83 38.15 22.58
CA HIS A 63 1.71 37.00 22.38
C HIS A 63 2.35 36.55 23.69
N VAL A 64 2.92 37.50 24.44
CA VAL A 64 3.55 37.20 25.75
C VAL A 64 2.52 36.66 26.74
N ALA A 65 1.34 37.29 26.85
CA ALA A 65 0.30 36.86 27.79
C ALA A 65 -0.17 35.41 27.50
N ARG A 66 -0.45 35.05 26.25
CA ARG A 66 -0.91 33.70 25.88
C ARG A 66 0.10 32.62 26.23
N VAL A 67 1.38 32.84 25.93
CA VAL A 67 2.46 31.93 26.29
C VAL A 67 2.60 31.81 27.81
N MET A 68 2.55 32.92 28.53
CA MET A 68 2.72 32.93 30.00
C MET A 68 1.50 32.34 30.71
N GLU A 69 0.27 32.58 30.23
CA GLU A 69 -0.95 31.96 30.80
C GLU A 69 -0.94 30.44 30.66
N MET A 70 -0.55 29.92 29.51
CA MET A 70 -0.30 28.48 29.29
C MET A 70 0.70 27.96 30.33
N ALA A 71 1.90 28.57 30.40
CA ALA A 71 2.95 28.11 31.27
C ALA A 71 2.54 28.17 32.76
N HIS A 72 1.85 29.25 33.21
CA HIS A 72 1.34 29.34 34.59
C HIS A 72 0.29 28.28 34.90
N ALA A 73 -0.56 27.93 33.96
CA ALA A 73 -1.62 26.94 34.15
C ALA A 73 -1.06 25.51 34.31
N THR A 74 0.01 25.16 33.58
CA THR A 74 0.43 23.77 33.38
C THR A 74 1.86 23.47 33.87
N ILE A 75 2.57 24.43 34.45
CA ILE A 75 3.94 24.28 34.98
C ILE A 75 4.13 23.08 35.92
N ASN A 76 3.09 22.73 36.68
CA ASN A 76 3.11 21.64 37.65
C ASN A 76 2.71 20.28 37.06
N SER A 77 2.38 20.20 35.78
CA SER A 77 2.10 18.92 35.10
C SER A 77 3.39 18.29 34.62
N PRO A 78 3.82 17.16 35.22
CA PRO A 78 5.08 16.49 34.86
C PRO A 78 5.04 15.91 33.46
N SER A 79 3.88 15.67 32.86
CA SER A 79 3.73 15.24 31.47
C SER A 79 4.16 16.32 30.46
N VAL A 80 4.02 17.60 30.80
CA VAL A 80 4.47 18.70 29.93
C VAL A 80 6.00 18.71 29.90
N CYS A 81 6.55 18.31 28.78
CA CYS A 81 8.00 18.18 28.57
C CYS A 81 8.58 19.16 27.55
N ILE A 82 7.73 19.75 26.70
CA ILE A 82 8.07 20.73 25.67
C ILE A 82 7.06 21.88 25.74
N TRP A 83 7.55 23.10 25.60
CA TRP A 83 6.71 24.27 25.38
C TRP A 83 6.68 24.63 23.88
N SER A 84 5.50 24.90 23.36
CA SER A 84 5.32 25.45 22.01
C SER A 84 4.80 26.88 22.07
N LEU A 85 5.44 27.81 21.37
CA LEU A 85 5.06 29.22 21.39
C LEU A 85 3.78 29.50 20.59
N GLY A 86 3.35 28.59 19.74
CA GLY A 86 2.16 28.72 18.90
C GLY A 86 2.34 27.96 17.58
N ASN A 87 1.41 28.18 16.65
CA ASN A 87 1.38 27.56 15.35
C ASN A 87 1.21 28.60 14.25
N GLU A 88 1.92 28.43 13.12
CA GLU A 88 1.73 29.14 11.83
C GLU A 88 1.43 30.65 11.95
N ALA A 89 2.17 31.36 12.79
CA ALA A 89 1.93 32.77 13.12
C ALA A 89 3.09 33.72 12.81
N GLY A 90 4.04 33.27 11.97
CA GLY A 90 5.16 34.07 11.47
C GLY A 90 6.37 34.15 12.40
N PRO A 91 7.50 34.69 11.93
CA PRO A 91 8.79 34.62 12.63
C PRO A 91 9.12 35.87 13.49
N GLY A 92 8.16 36.72 13.77
CA GLY A 92 8.39 38.09 14.24
C GLY A 92 8.91 38.24 15.67
N GLU A 93 9.26 39.49 15.98
CA GLU A 93 9.85 39.92 17.26
C GLU A 93 8.99 39.59 18.47
N ASN A 94 7.66 39.55 18.31
CA ASN A 94 6.75 39.22 19.41
C ASN A 94 7.03 37.81 19.97
N PHE A 95 7.41 36.87 19.13
CA PHE A 95 7.82 35.53 19.56
C PHE A 95 9.17 35.53 20.28
N VAL A 96 10.11 36.40 19.90
CA VAL A 96 11.38 36.56 20.62
C VAL A 96 11.11 37.00 22.06
N GLN A 97 10.22 37.96 22.25
CA GLN A 97 9.85 38.46 23.58
C GLN A 97 9.06 37.43 24.39
N ALA A 98 8.15 36.70 23.75
CA ALA A 98 7.42 35.61 24.40
C ALA A 98 8.38 34.47 24.84
N TYR A 99 9.33 34.07 23.99
CA TYR A 99 10.39 33.10 24.36
C TYR A 99 11.20 33.59 25.56
N ASN A 100 11.65 34.84 25.55
CA ASN A 100 12.44 35.41 26.64
C ASN A 100 11.65 35.42 27.97
N ALA A 101 10.37 35.78 27.94
CA ALA A 101 9.50 35.77 29.10
C ALA A 101 9.29 34.35 29.65
N LEU A 102 9.05 33.38 28.76
CA LEU A 102 8.87 31.98 29.12
C LEU A 102 10.15 31.39 29.73
N LYS A 103 11.32 31.61 29.13
CA LYS A 103 12.61 31.12 29.64
C LYS A 103 13.03 31.77 30.96
N ALA A 104 12.62 33.02 31.22
CA ALA A 104 12.78 33.66 32.52
C ALA A 104 11.91 33.03 33.61
N PHE A 105 10.74 32.48 33.24
CA PHE A 105 9.82 31.79 34.14
C PHE A 105 10.18 30.31 34.32
N ASP A 106 10.43 29.59 33.22
CA ASP A 106 10.80 28.16 33.23
C ASP A 106 12.00 27.91 32.30
N ALA A 107 13.18 27.77 32.87
CA ALA A 107 14.39 27.39 32.15
C ALA A 107 14.58 25.87 32.00
N SER A 108 13.71 25.05 32.61
CA SER A 108 13.92 23.60 32.70
C SER A 108 13.46 22.83 31.47
N ARG A 109 12.44 23.33 30.78
CA ARG A 109 11.89 22.65 29.59
C ARG A 109 12.36 23.31 28.32
N PRO A 110 12.61 22.52 27.26
CA PRO A 110 12.90 23.07 25.93
C PRO A 110 11.65 23.73 25.32
N VAL A 111 11.92 24.70 24.45
CA VAL A 111 10.91 25.45 23.70
C VAL A 111 11.09 25.17 22.23
N GLN A 112 10.02 24.93 21.51
CA GLN A 112 9.97 24.84 20.07
C GLN A 112 9.05 25.90 19.45
N TYR A 113 9.31 26.25 18.21
CA TYR A 113 8.43 27.04 17.32
C TYR A 113 8.91 26.92 15.88
N GLU A 114 8.13 26.31 15.01
CA GLU A 114 8.56 25.88 13.67
C GLU A 114 8.84 27.03 12.70
N ARG A 115 8.23 28.21 12.92
CA ARG A 115 8.44 29.38 12.04
C ARG A 115 9.70 30.17 12.37
N ASN A 116 10.29 29.96 13.55
CA ASN A 116 11.55 30.63 13.91
C ASN A 116 12.45 29.74 14.77
N ASN A 117 13.09 28.75 14.15
CA ASN A 117 14.03 27.87 14.84
C ASN A 117 15.24 28.61 15.47
N SER A 118 15.55 29.84 15.05
CA SER A 118 16.73 30.55 15.53
C SER A 118 16.62 31.03 16.99
N ILE A 119 15.39 31.25 17.47
CA ILE A 119 15.12 31.80 18.81
C ILE A 119 14.86 30.72 19.86
N VAL A 120 14.51 29.51 19.47
CA VAL A 120 14.04 28.44 20.38
C VAL A 120 15.14 27.44 20.70
N ASP A 121 14.88 26.51 21.66
CA ASP A 121 15.88 25.54 22.14
C ASP A 121 16.04 24.36 21.20
N MET A 122 14.97 23.94 20.54
CA MET A 122 14.96 22.80 19.62
C MET A 122 14.36 23.19 18.27
N GLY A 123 14.87 22.55 17.21
CA GLY A 123 14.36 22.75 15.86
C GLY A 123 13.07 21.99 15.62
N SER A 124 12.23 22.52 14.73
CA SER A 124 11.04 21.83 14.25
C SER A 124 10.68 22.25 12.82
N ASN A 125 9.87 21.42 12.15
CA ASN A 125 9.29 21.71 10.85
C ASN A 125 7.94 21.00 10.73
N GLN A 126 7.07 21.55 9.89
CA GLN A 126 5.81 20.92 9.52
C GLN A 126 5.95 20.27 8.14
N TYR A 127 5.42 19.07 8.00
CA TYR A 127 5.36 18.33 6.74
C TYR A 127 6.66 18.30 5.93
N PRO A 128 7.84 18.07 6.55
CA PRO A 128 9.05 17.88 5.80
C PRO A 128 8.91 16.66 4.89
N SER A 129 9.47 16.71 3.69
CA SER A 129 9.52 15.51 2.85
C SER A 129 10.45 14.44 3.47
N ILE A 130 10.25 13.18 3.11
CA ILE A 130 11.14 12.09 3.54
C ILE A 130 12.60 12.36 3.09
N ALA A 131 12.77 12.94 1.89
CA ALA A 131 14.09 13.32 1.41
C ALA A 131 14.74 14.40 2.30
N TYR A 132 13.98 15.40 2.71
CA TYR A 132 14.44 16.41 3.66
C TYR A 132 14.81 15.79 5.01
N THR A 133 13.93 14.95 5.58
CA THR A 133 14.17 14.26 6.84
C THR A 133 15.46 13.43 6.80
N ARG A 134 15.71 12.72 5.69
CA ARG A 134 16.96 11.95 5.50
C ARG A 134 18.19 12.84 5.39
N GLN A 135 18.08 14.03 4.79
CA GLN A 135 19.18 15.01 4.70
C GLN A 135 19.50 15.61 6.07
N ASP A 136 18.49 15.93 6.86
CA ASP A 136 18.67 16.43 8.22
C ASP A 136 19.43 15.43 9.10
N VAL A 137 19.04 14.17 9.05
CA VAL A 137 19.69 13.07 9.77
C VAL A 137 21.17 12.94 9.40
N GLN A 138 21.54 13.26 8.15
CA GLN A 138 22.93 13.26 7.70
C GLN A 138 23.69 14.54 8.04
N GLY A 139 23.05 15.51 8.69
CA GLY A 139 23.63 16.81 8.99
C GLY A 139 23.92 17.68 7.77
N GLN A 140 23.22 17.42 6.66
CA GLN A 140 23.43 18.13 5.38
C GLN A 140 22.61 19.43 5.26
N ASN A 141 21.65 19.63 6.19
CA ASN A 141 20.85 20.83 6.22
C ASN A 141 21.43 21.86 7.20
N PRO A 142 22.03 22.98 6.73
CA PRO A 142 22.64 23.97 7.59
C PRO A 142 21.64 24.79 8.42
N TYR A 143 20.36 24.69 8.13
CA TYR A 143 19.29 25.44 8.82
C TYR A 143 18.62 24.64 9.93
N THR A 144 18.93 23.33 10.05
CA THR A 144 18.32 22.48 11.07
C THR A 144 19.00 22.67 12.42
N LYS A 145 18.21 22.93 13.46
CA LYS A 145 18.67 23.01 14.85
C LYS A 145 18.35 21.71 15.57
N TYR A 146 19.30 21.19 16.32
CA TYR A 146 19.15 19.93 17.10
C TYR A 146 19.09 20.22 18.59
N PRO A 147 18.30 19.44 19.38
CA PRO A 147 17.46 18.34 18.92
C PRO A 147 16.37 18.83 17.96
N PHE A 148 15.88 17.94 17.11
CA PHE A 148 14.89 18.28 16.09
C PHE A 148 13.63 17.41 16.24
N HIS A 149 12.48 17.98 15.96
CA HIS A 149 11.17 17.37 16.06
C HIS A 149 10.32 17.74 14.84
N ILE A 150 9.48 16.83 14.39
CA ILE A 150 8.51 17.13 13.33
C ILE A 150 7.20 17.50 14.01
N SER A 151 6.89 18.80 14.03
CA SER A 151 5.70 19.31 14.72
C SER A 151 4.39 18.84 14.09
N GLU A 152 4.40 18.58 12.76
CA GLU A 152 3.29 17.96 12.06
C GLU A 152 3.81 17.14 10.88
N TYR A 153 3.29 15.91 10.70
CA TYR A 153 3.56 15.07 9.54
C TYR A 153 2.47 14.03 9.34
N ALA A 154 2.57 13.22 8.27
CA ALA A 154 1.68 12.11 7.96
C ALA A 154 0.20 12.51 8.04
N HIS A 155 -0.15 13.62 7.36
CA HIS A 155 -1.50 14.18 7.33
C HIS A 155 -2.54 13.12 6.97
N SER A 156 -3.40 12.75 7.95
CA SER A 156 -4.24 11.54 7.91
C SER A 156 -5.64 11.78 7.33
N MET A 157 -5.72 12.64 6.33
CA MET A 157 -6.97 13.00 5.67
C MET A 157 -7.50 11.86 4.80
N GLY A 158 -8.68 11.36 5.16
CA GLY A 158 -9.32 10.22 4.49
C GLY A 158 -8.54 8.92 4.64
N ASN A 159 -8.27 8.23 3.53
CA ASN A 159 -7.44 7.03 3.49
C ASN A 159 -5.98 7.42 3.23
N ALA A 160 -5.17 7.49 4.28
CA ALA A 160 -3.86 8.12 4.30
C ALA A 160 -2.80 7.25 5.01
N GLY A 161 -1.70 7.87 5.48
CA GLY A 161 -0.64 7.23 6.25
C GLY A 161 0.40 6.50 5.41
N GLY A 162 0.57 6.87 4.13
CA GLY A 162 1.62 6.34 3.26
C GLY A 162 3.02 6.73 3.70
N ASN A 163 3.99 5.84 3.47
CA ASN A 163 5.42 6.01 3.75
C ASN A 163 5.80 6.34 5.22
N LEU A 164 4.94 6.01 6.19
CA LEU A 164 5.24 6.25 7.61
C LEU A 164 6.51 5.50 8.07
N VAL A 165 6.73 4.30 7.57
CA VAL A 165 7.95 3.51 7.82
C VAL A 165 9.20 4.27 7.40
N ASP A 166 9.19 4.90 6.24
CA ASP A 166 10.34 5.64 5.68
C ASP A 166 10.74 6.84 6.55
N TYR A 167 9.75 7.55 7.14
CA TYR A 167 10.03 8.59 8.13
C TYR A 167 10.70 8.03 9.37
N TRP A 168 10.20 6.91 9.90
CA TRP A 168 10.70 6.34 11.14
C TRP A 168 12.05 5.65 10.99
N GLU A 169 12.35 5.08 9.82
CA GLU A 169 13.71 4.62 9.52
C GLU A 169 14.72 5.79 9.59
N ALA A 170 14.37 6.95 9.08
CA ALA A 170 15.21 8.14 9.17
C ALA A 170 15.31 8.65 10.62
N ILE A 171 14.18 8.80 11.32
CA ILE A 171 14.12 9.30 12.71
C ILE A 171 14.93 8.40 13.65
N GLU A 172 14.76 7.08 13.58
CA GLU A 172 15.44 6.12 14.46
C GLU A 172 16.92 5.92 14.13
N SER A 173 17.39 6.38 12.99
CA SER A 173 18.81 6.27 12.59
C SER A 173 19.74 7.19 13.39
N THR A 174 19.20 8.11 14.19
CA THR A 174 19.98 9.09 14.98
C THR A 174 19.38 9.34 16.36
N ASN A 175 20.18 9.89 17.28
CA ASN A 175 19.75 10.24 18.64
C ASN A 175 19.31 11.69 18.80
N PHE A 176 19.41 12.52 17.79
CA PHE A 176 19.05 13.94 17.89
C PHE A 176 17.69 14.26 17.25
N TYR A 177 17.07 13.30 16.59
CA TYR A 177 15.68 13.37 16.18
C TYR A 177 14.78 12.90 17.33
N VAL A 178 13.87 13.74 17.79
CA VAL A 178 13.03 13.45 18.96
C VAL A 178 11.79 12.64 18.58
N GLY A 179 11.36 12.74 17.35
CA GLY A 179 10.14 12.11 16.80
C GLY A 179 9.28 13.11 16.06
N GLY A 180 7.97 12.92 16.10
CA GLY A 180 7.02 13.83 15.45
C GLY A 180 5.58 13.59 15.89
N ALA A 181 4.71 14.59 15.67
CA ALA A 181 3.28 14.54 15.92
C ALA A 181 2.53 14.34 14.59
N ILE A 182 1.80 13.23 14.47
CA ILE A 182 0.91 12.96 13.32
C ILE A 182 -0.23 13.98 13.32
N TRP A 183 -0.54 14.57 12.21
CA TRP A 183 -1.72 15.40 12.00
C TRP A 183 -2.86 14.59 11.39
N ASP A 184 -3.97 14.27 12.14
CA ASP A 184 -4.08 14.47 13.58
C ASP A 184 -4.67 13.22 14.26
N TRP A 185 -5.31 13.37 15.42
CA TRP A 185 -5.82 12.22 16.18
C TRP A 185 -7.20 11.77 15.70
N THR A 186 -8.18 12.68 15.62
CA THR A 186 -9.59 12.35 15.34
C THR A 186 -10.15 13.22 14.24
N ASP A 187 -10.85 12.63 13.28
CA ASP A 187 -11.67 13.38 12.33
C ASP A 187 -12.64 14.31 13.04
N GLN A 188 -12.65 15.58 12.66
CA GLN A 188 -13.48 16.63 13.28
C GLN A 188 -14.75 16.83 12.45
N ALA A 189 -15.81 16.08 12.78
CA ALA A 189 -17.08 16.14 12.07
C ALA A 189 -18.27 16.05 13.04
N PHE A 190 -19.40 16.54 12.58
CA PHE A 190 -20.67 16.47 13.33
C PHE A 190 -21.53 15.31 12.81
N LEU A 191 -22.01 14.47 13.72
CA LEU A 191 -23.03 13.49 13.36
C LEU A 191 -24.33 14.22 13.01
N HIS A 192 -24.75 14.10 11.77
CA HIS A 192 -25.94 14.74 11.23
C HIS A 192 -26.92 13.70 10.71
N TYR A 193 -28.21 14.04 10.68
CA TYR A 193 -29.27 13.18 10.18
C TYR A 193 -29.85 13.73 8.89
N ASP A 194 -29.68 12.98 7.80
CA ASP A 194 -30.38 13.27 6.54
C ASP A 194 -31.83 12.83 6.64
N SER A 195 -32.75 13.79 6.71
CA SER A 195 -34.19 13.55 6.80
C SER A 195 -34.79 12.99 5.51
N ILE A 196 -34.14 13.17 4.37
CA ILE A 196 -34.55 12.68 3.06
C ILE A 196 -34.11 11.22 2.90
N GLY A 197 -32.82 10.95 3.06
CA GLY A 197 -32.23 9.60 3.01
C GLY A 197 -32.49 8.75 4.25
N LYS A 198 -33.03 9.36 5.34
CA LYS A 198 -33.29 8.72 6.63
C LYS A 198 -32.07 8.00 7.21
N SER A 199 -30.89 8.59 7.09
CA SER A 199 -29.65 8.03 7.58
C SER A 199 -28.80 9.05 8.31
N ASN A 200 -28.02 8.57 9.27
CA ASN A 200 -26.98 9.37 9.91
C ASN A 200 -25.73 9.40 9.02
N TYR A 201 -25.04 10.53 9.02
CA TYR A 201 -23.75 10.69 8.37
C TYR A 201 -22.89 11.71 9.13
N TYR A 202 -21.59 11.66 8.92
CA TYR A 202 -20.68 12.67 9.45
C TYR A 202 -20.57 13.82 8.47
N ALA A 203 -21.06 14.99 8.91
CA ALA A 203 -21.05 16.23 8.12
C ALA A 203 -19.70 16.93 8.22
N TYR A 204 -19.21 17.43 7.10
CA TYR A 204 -17.96 18.18 6.98
C TYR A 204 -18.17 19.48 6.18
N GLY A 205 -17.12 20.25 5.94
CA GLY A 205 -17.18 21.59 5.37
C GLY A 205 -18.05 21.67 4.10
N GLY A 206 -19.00 22.61 4.11
CA GLY A 206 -19.96 22.87 3.04
C GLY A 206 -21.32 22.22 3.21
N ASP A 207 -21.47 21.22 4.09
CA ASP A 207 -22.75 20.52 4.31
C ASP A 207 -23.82 21.41 4.95
N PHE A 208 -23.41 22.43 5.68
CA PHE A 208 -24.30 23.43 6.30
C PHE A 208 -24.49 24.69 5.43
N GLY A 209 -24.05 24.64 4.16
CA GLY A 209 -24.15 25.78 3.25
C GLY A 209 -23.07 26.85 3.46
N ASP A 210 -22.09 26.56 4.28
CA ASP A 210 -20.95 27.44 4.55
C ASP A 210 -20.09 27.64 3.30
N ARG A 211 -19.70 28.89 3.06
CA ARG A 211 -18.86 29.32 1.92
C ARG A 211 -18.05 30.57 2.32
N PRO A 212 -16.74 30.61 2.05
CA PRO A 212 -15.90 29.55 1.50
C PRO A 212 -15.73 28.37 2.48
N THR A 213 -15.24 27.22 1.97
CA THR A 213 -14.99 26.04 2.79
C THR A 213 -13.86 25.20 2.18
N ASP A 214 -13.06 24.55 3.01
CA ASP A 214 -12.00 23.61 2.61
C ASP A 214 -12.46 22.15 2.67
N PHE A 215 -13.77 21.92 2.80
CA PHE A 215 -14.44 20.63 2.70
C PHE A 215 -13.95 19.59 3.71
N THR A 216 -13.22 18.55 3.23
CA THR A 216 -12.73 17.42 4.01
C THR A 216 -11.46 17.74 4.84
N PHE A 217 -10.96 18.98 4.84
CA PHE A 217 -9.79 19.37 5.63
C PHE A 217 -10.01 19.38 7.15
N CYS A 218 -11.18 19.03 7.62
CA CYS A 218 -11.47 18.73 9.02
C CYS A 218 -11.43 17.21 9.33
N MET A 219 -11.16 16.36 8.34
CA MET A 219 -11.20 14.89 8.44
C MET A 219 -9.78 14.29 8.39
N ASN A 220 -8.92 14.79 9.26
CA ASN A 220 -7.47 14.55 9.22
C ASN A 220 -6.99 13.49 10.22
N GLY A 221 -7.89 12.91 11.02
CA GLY A 221 -7.54 12.03 12.11
C GLY A 221 -7.16 10.62 11.69
N VAL A 222 -6.37 9.93 12.52
CA VAL A 222 -6.15 8.49 12.43
C VAL A 222 -7.35 7.70 12.99
N MET A 223 -8.30 8.39 13.62
CA MET A 223 -9.57 7.89 14.12
C MET A 223 -10.74 8.51 13.36
N PHE A 224 -11.82 7.74 13.20
CA PHE A 224 -13.10 8.30 12.78
C PHE A 224 -13.69 9.27 13.82
N PRO A 225 -14.72 10.08 13.45
CA PRO A 225 -15.33 11.03 14.40
C PRO A 225 -15.92 10.39 15.65
N ASP A 226 -16.26 9.10 15.61
CA ASP A 226 -16.75 8.32 16.76
C ASP A 226 -15.62 7.65 17.57
N HIS A 227 -14.37 8.01 17.29
CA HIS A 227 -13.15 7.45 17.88
C HIS A 227 -12.92 5.96 17.59
N THR A 228 -13.56 5.40 16.55
CA THR A 228 -13.17 4.09 16.05
C THR A 228 -11.91 4.21 15.17
N PRO A 229 -10.98 3.24 15.24
CA PRO A 229 -9.74 3.31 14.49
C PRO A 229 -9.94 3.24 12.97
N LYS A 230 -9.29 4.13 12.23
CA LYS A 230 -9.08 3.99 10.79
C LYS A 230 -7.98 2.95 10.50
N PRO A 231 -7.86 2.42 9.27
CA PRO A 231 -6.79 1.48 8.91
C PRO A 231 -5.38 1.99 9.20
N GLU A 232 -5.12 3.28 9.05
CA GLU A 232 -3.83 3.90 9.34
C GLU A 232 -3.44 3.87 10.82
N TYR A 233 -4.38 3.81 11.75
CA TYR A 233 -4.08 3.64 13.18
C TYR A 233 -3.26 2.36 13.43
N TYR A 234 -3.57 1.28 12.73
CA TYR A 234 -2.83 0.03 12.88
C TYR A 234 -1.41 0.13 12.31
N GLU A 235 -1.24 0.90 11.23
CA GLU A 235 0.08 1.23 10.70
C GLU A 235 0.89 2.07 11.70
N VAL A 236 0.28 3.09 12.31
CA VAL A 236 0.89 3.88 13.39
C VAL A 236 1.30 2.98 14.56
N LYS A 237 0.40 2.12 15.03
CA LYS A 237 0.69 1.14 16.10
C LYS A 237 1.90 0.28 15.78
N LYS A 238 2.01 -0.18 14.54
CA LYS A 238 3.12 -1.02 14.07
C LYS A 238 4.43 -0.25 13.97
N VAL A 239 4.41 0.92 13.37
CA VAL A 239 5.61 1.74 13.15
C VAL A 239 6.14 2.29 14.48
N TYR A 240 5.25 2.65 15.40
CA TYR A 240 5.59 3.18 16.74
C TYR A 240 5.96 2.11 17.76
N GLN A 241 5.98 0.84 17.39
CA GLN A 241 6.36 -0.22 18.32
C GLN A 241 7.77 0.00 18.87
N ASN A 242 7.91 -0.18 20.18
CA ASN A 242 9.16 0.07 20.88
C ASN A 242 10.07 -1.17 21.00
N VAL A 243 9.97 -2.07 20.03
CA VAL A 243 10.87 -3.22 19.82
C VAL A 243 11.24 -3.29 18.34
N GLY A 244 12.44 -3.79 18.06
CA GLY A 244 12.85 -4.22 16.73
C GLY A 244 13.06 -5.73 16.73
N VAL A 245 12.66 -6.43 15.69
CA VAL A 245 12.89 -7.86 15.53
C VAL A 245 13.45 -8.10 14.13
N LYS A 246 14.52 -8.86 14.03
CA LYS A 246 15.08 -9.27 12.73
C LYS A 246 15.53 -10.72 12.74
N LEU A 247 15.47 -11.37 11.60
CA LEU A 247 16.07 -12.67 11.36
C LEU A 247 17.55 -12.49 11.02
N LEU A 248 18.39 -13.25 11.68
CA LEU A 248 19.84 -13.27 11.44
C LEU A 248 20.20 -14.39 10.44
N ASP A 249 21.33 -14.24 9.75
CA ASP A 249 21.82 -15.21 8.76
C ASP A 249 22.04 -16.62 9.33
N ASN A 250 22.29 -16.71 10.64
CA ASN A 250 22.43 -17.98 11.35
C ASN A 250 21.09 -18.64 11.74
N GLY A 251 19.96 -18.08 11.32
CA GLY A 251 18.61 -18.56 11.62
C GLY A 251 18.11 -18.25 13.03
N GLU A 252 18.78 -17.39 13.78
CA GLU A 252 18.29 -16.84 15.05
C GLU A 252 17.47 -15.57 14.82
N ILE A 253 16.59 -15.23 15.76
CA ILE A 253 15.97 -13.90 15.81
C ILE A 253 16.71 -13.03 16.79
N GLU A 254 16.96 -11.77 16.44
CA GLU A 254 17.44 -10.75 17.34
C GLU A 254 16.29 -9.83 17.71
N ILE A 255 16.11 -9.60 19.01
CA ILE A 255 15.11 -8.70 19.58
C ILE A 255 15.86 -7.52 20.19
N PHE A 256 15.60 -6.31 19.68
CA PHE A 256 16.15 -5.05 20.18
C PHE A 256 15.10 -4.30 20.99
N ASN A 257 15.40 -3.98 22.25
CA ASN A 257 14.55 -3.13 23.08
C ASN A 257 14.79 -1.65 22.75
N LYS A 258 13.85 -1.02 22.07
CA LYS A 258 13.92 0.41 21.72
C LYS A 258 13.60 1.34 22.89
N ARG A 259 13.01 0.82 23.99
CA ARG A 259 12.67 1.62 25.20
C ARG A 259 13.93 2.24 25.81
N TYR A 260 13.77 3.40 26.45
CA TYR A 260 14.86 4.10 27.13
C TYR A 260 14.98 3.76 28.61
N PHE A 261 13.89 3.37 29.27
CA PHE A 261 13.85 3.24 30.73
C PHE A 261 13.48 1.82 31.21
N ASN A 262 12.68 1.09 30.43
CA ASN A 262 12.08 -0.15 30.89
C ASN A 262 12.64 -1.38 30.17
N ASN A 263 12.87 -2.46 30.94
CA ASN A 263 13.15 -3.78 30.42
C ASN A 263 11.92 -4.36 29.70
N LEU A 264 12.09 -5.37 28.83
CA LEU A 264 10.97 -6.10 28.20
C LEU A 264 10.38 -7.21 29.05
N ASN A 265 10.77 -7.35 30.33
CA ASN A 265 10.30 -8.41 31.24
C ASN A 265 8.84 -8.24 31.70
N ASP A 266 8.19 -7.14 31.36
CA ASP A 266 6.76 -6.88 31.53
C ASP A 266 5.90 -7.55 30.44
N LEU A 267 6.53 -8.15 29.41
CA LEU A 267 5.88 -8.80 28.28
C LEU A 267 6.15 -10.30 28.26
N GLU A 268 5.22 -11.06 27.69
CA GLU A 268 5.41 -12.45 27.25
C GLU A 268 5.68 -12.44 25.74
N ILE A 269 6.68 -13.20 25.29
CA ILE A 269 7.02 -13.29 23.88
C ILE A 269 6.58 -14.64 23.34
N LYS A 270 5.60 -14.63 22.43
CA LYS A 270 5.13 -15.78 21.70
C LYS A 270 5.78 -15.79 20.31
N VAL A 271 6.35 -16.93 19.94
CA VAL A 271 6.91 -17.17 18.59
C VAL A 271 6.08 -18.25 17.93
N SER A 272 5.56 -17.99 16.75
CA SER A 272 4.76 -18.95 15.98
C SER A 272 5.31 -19.15 14.58
N LEU A 273 5.21 -20.39 14.09
CA LEU A 273 5.54 -20.78 12.72
C LEU A 273 4.27 -20.79 11.88
N TRP A 274 4.34 -20.16 10.74
CA TRP A 274 3.25 -20.07 9.78
C TRP A 274 3.69 -20.72 8.46
N GLU A 275 2.89 -21.61 7.95
CA GLU A 275 3.08 -22.31 6.68
C GLU A 275 1.96 -21.91 5.71
N ASN A 276 2.29 -21.35 4.56
CA ASN A 276 1.33 -20.88 3.56
C ASN A 276 0.18 -20.05 4.17
N GLY A 277 0.52 -19.14 5.10
CA GLY A 277 -0.43 -18.24 5.74
C GLY A 277 -1.27 -18.85 6.87
N SER A 278 -1.01 -20.09 7.30
CA SER A 278 -1.68 -20.74 8.44
C SER A 278 -0.70 -21.05 9.56
N GLN A 279 -1.09 -20.79 10.81
CA GLN A 279 -0.24 -21.12 11.96
C GLN A 279 -0.18 -22.65 12.14
N VAL A 280 1.03 -23.22 12.17
CA VAL A 280 1.26 -24.66 12.32
C VAL A 280 1.91 -25.03 13.65
N ASP A 281 2.66 -24.12 14.28
CA ASP A 281 3.31 -24.37 15.58
C ASP A 281 3.51 -23.06 16.34
N SER A 282 3.71 -23.12 17.67
CA SER A 282 4.06 -21.96 18.48
C SER A 282 4.63 -22.34 19.84
N TYR A 283 5.44 -21.43 20.42
CA TYR A 283 5.98 -21.54 21.78
C TYR A 283 6.17 -20.16 22.41
N PHE A 284 6.38 -20.11 23.72
CA PHE A 284 6.77 -18.91 24.45
C PHE A 284 8.25 -18.92 24.78
N ILE A 285 8.93 -17.77 24.65
CA ILE A 285 10.30 -17.61 25.13
C ILE A 285 10.26 -17.37 26.63
N PRO A 286 10.86 -18.26 27.47
CA PRO A 286 10.80 -18.12 28.91
C PRO A 286 11.77 -17.07 29.42
N GLY A 287 11.40 -16.35 30.50
CA GLY A 287 12.30 -15.52 31.28
C GLY A 287 12.99 -14.40 30.49
N VAL A 288 12.22 -13.70 29.67
CA VAL A 288 12.75 -12.63 28.82
C VAL A 288 13.21 -11.46 29.68
N GLU A 289 14.50 -11.14 29.59
CA GLU A 289 15.10 -9.92 30.12
C GLU A 289 15.98 -9.29 29.04
N ILE A 290 15.56 -8.13 28.55
CA ILE A 290 16.30 -7.33 27.58
C ILE A 290 16.29 -5.90 28.09
N ALA A 291 17.46 -5.42 28.52
CA ALA A 291 17.61 -4.09 29.08
C ALA A 291 17.32 -2.99 28.04
N PRO A 292 16.98 -1.77 28.47
CA PRO A 292 16.80 -0.64 27.57
C PRO A 292 17.96 -0.45 26.61
N ARG A 293 17.68 -0.18 25.35
CA ARG A 293 18.66 0.10 24.27
C ARG A 293 19.67 -1.03 24.04
N THR A 294 19.29 -2.28 24.35
CA THR A 294 20.11 -3.48 24.09
C THR A 294 19.36 -4.48 23.22
N ALA A 295 20.12 -5.37 22.60
CA ALA A 295 19.59 -6.49 21.82
C ALA A 295 19.94 -7.83 22.49
N LYS A 296 19.14 -8.86 22.18
CA LYS A 296 19.39 -10.24 22.58
C LYS A 296 18.93 -11.19 21.47
N SER A 297 19.77 -12.17 21.13
CA SER A 297 19.44 -13.18 20.15
C SER A 297 18.82 -14.42 20.79
N PHE A 298 17.90 -15.05 20.05
CA PHE A 298 17.20 -16.26 20.47
C PHE A 298 17.18 -17.24 19.31
N ARG A 299 17.56 -18.50 19.59
CA ARG A 299 17.47 -19.57 18.62
C ARG A 299 16.00 -19.94 18.40
N LEU A 300 15.60 -20.06 17.14
CA LEU A 300 14.29 -20.59 16.80
C LEU A 300 14.23 -22.11 17.11
N HIS A 301 13.12 -22.54 17.69
CA HIS A 301 12.89 -23.96 17.96
C HIS A 301 12.46 -24.74 16.72
N PHE A 302 12.11 -24.06 15.64
CA PHE A 302 11.73 -24.66 14.36
C PHE A 302 12.99 -25.06 13.60
N ASN A 303 12.96 -26.28 12.99
CA ASN A 303 14.08 -26.77 12.20
C ASN A 303 13.78 -26.54 10.70
N ALA A 304 14.44 -25.56 10.11
CA ALA A 304 14.30 -25.22 8.70
C ALA A 304 14.64 -26.39 7.75
N ALA A 305 15.47 -27.36 8.18
CA ALA A 305 15.75 -28.55 7.39
C ALA A 305 14.53 -29.46 7.15
N ASN A 306 13.47 -29.24 7.92
CA ASN A 306 12.19 -29.98 7.78
C ASN A 306 11.16 -29.22 6.93
N PHE A 307 11.49 -28.02 6.44
CA PHE A 307 10.59 -27.23 5.64
C PHE A 307 10.45 -27.80 4.23
N ASP A 308 9.24 -27.81 3.72
CA ASP A 308 8.94 -28.19 2.34
C ASP A 308 9.34 -27.02 1.40
N ALA A 309 10.19 -27.28 0.43
CA ALA A 309 10.66 -26.28 -0.52
C ALA A 309 9.52 -25.67 -1.38
N GLY A 310 8.40 -26.40 -1.53
CA GLY A 310 7.20 -25.92 -2.23
C GLY A 310 6.30 -24.97 -1.38
N LYS A 311 6.68 -24.71 -0.13
CA LYS A 311 5.86 -23.92 0.80
C LYS A 311 6.57 -22.68 1.29
N GLU A 312 5.80 -21.64 1.54
CA GLU A 312 6.25 -20.39 2.14
C GLU A 312 6.15 -20.48 3.67
N TYR A 313 7.22 -20.07 4.37
CA TYR A 313 7.25 -20.09 5.83
C TYR A 313 7.56 -18.72 6.40
N PHE A 314 6.75 -18.31 7.37
CA PHE A 314 6.99 -17.13 8.18
C PHE A 314 7.14 -17.50 9.66
N VAL A 315 7.91 -16.70 10.38
CA VAL A 315 7.93 -16.67 11.84
C VAL A 315 7.27 -15.38 12.30
N LYS A 316 6.24 -15.50 13.14
CA LYS A 316 5.58 -14.34 13.77
C LYS A 316 5.99 -14.27 15.23
N VAL A 317 6.48 -13.10 15.65
CA VAL A 317 6.92 -12.81 17.01
C VAL A 317 5.97 -11.80 17.63
N GLN A 318 5.26 -12.19 18.68
CA GLN A 318 4.25 -11.35 19.33
C GLN A 318 4.68 -11.04 20.77
N PHE A 319 4.51 -9.79 21.17
CA PHE A 319 4.79 -9.28 22.50
C PHE A 319 3.47 -8.99 23.18
N LEU A 320 3.12 -9.82 24.17
CA LEU A 320 1.85 -9.79 24.86
C LEU A 320 2.00 -9.21 26.26
N LEU A 321 1.03 -8.43 26.71
CA LEU A 321 0.98 -7.97 28.07
C LEU A 321 0.94 -9.14 29.05
N LYS A 322 1.85 -9.15 30.01
CA LYS A 322 1.98 -10.19 31.04
C LYS A 322 0.94 -10.06 32.14
N ASN A 323 0.44 -8.85 32.36
CA ASN A 323 -0.54 -8.51 33.39
C ASN A 323 -1.64 -7.60 32.78
N ASP A 324 -2.76 -7.50 33.47
CA ASP A 324 -3.76 -6.50 33.17
C ASP A 324 -3.20 -5.10 33.35
N MET A 325 -3.43 -4.24 32.38
CA MET A 325 -3.13 -2.83 32.40
C MET A 325 -4.43 -2.03 32.36
N PRO A 326 -4.44 -0.76 32.82
CA PRO A 326 -5.66 0.06 32.76
C PRO A 326 -6.24 0.22 31.36
N TRP A 327 -5.43 0.03 30.32
CA TRP A 327 -5.76 0.26 28.93
C TRP A 327 -5.90 -1.01 28.09
N ALA A 328 -5.50 -2.19 28.62
CA ALA A 328 -5.69 -3.48 27.95
C ALA A 328 -5.51 -4.65 28.91
N ALA A 329 -6.23 -5.75 28.67
CA ALA A 329 -6.14 -6.96 29.47
C ALA A 329 -4.82 -7.73 29.20
N LYS A 330 -4.44 -8.59 30.16
CA LYS A 330 -3.39 -9.60 29.97
C LYS A 330 -3.61 -10.36 28.65
N GLY A 331 -2.52 -10.59 27.92
CA GLY A 331 -2.53 -11.28 26.64
C GLY A 331 -2.82 -10.37 25.45
N TYR A 332 -3.07 -9.08 25.67
CA TYR A 332 -3.17 -8.11 24.58
C TYR A 332 -1.85 -8.04 23.79
N VAL A 333 -1.90 -8.17 22.47
CA VAL A 333 -0.73 -8.05 21.59
C VAL A 333 -0.38 -6.58 21.44
N GLN A 334 0.64 -6.15 22.16
CA GLN A 334 1.12 -4.77 22.12
C GLN A 334 1.93 -4.48 20.86
N MET A 335 2.79 -5.43 20.50
CA MET A 335 3.70 -5.33 19.36
C MET A 335 3.83 -6.70 18.70
N GLU A 336 4.11 -6.70 17.41
CA GLU A 336 4.33 -7.95 16.68
C GLU A 336 5.17 -7.72 15.42
N GLU A 337 5.87 -8.78 14.99
CA GLU A 337 6.67 -8.80 13.77
C GLU A 337 6.45 -10.10 13.03
N GLN A 338 6.44 -10.03 11.69
CA GLN A 338 6.43 -11.19 10.81
C GLN A 338 7.69 -11.22 9.96
N LEU A 339 8.43 -12.31 10.04
CA LEU A 339 9.70 -12.50 9.36
C LEU A 339 9.56 -13.63 8.35
N LEU A 340 9.90 -13.37 7.10
CA LEU A 340 9.97 -14.41 6.06
C LEU A 340 11.20 -15.29 6.34
N VAL A 341 10.99 -16.59 6.50
CA VAL A 341 12.05 -17.58 6.75
C VAL A 341 12.39 -18.35 5.48
N GLN A 342 11.38 -18.69 4.68
CA GLN A 342 11.53 -19.37 3.41
C GLN A 342 10.46 -18.92 2.43
N GLU A 343 10.88 -18.50 1.25
CA GLU A 343 9.97 -18.35 0.11
C GLU A 343 9.60 -19.72 -0.45
N ALA A 344 8.35 -19.88 -0.89
CA ALA A 344 8.02 -21.05 -1.72
C ALA A 344 8.83 -21.00 -3.01
N VAL A 345 9.36 -22.14 -3.43
CA VAL A 345 9.78 -22.26 -4.83
C VAL A 345 8.54 -21.97 -5.67
N LYS A 346 8.59 -20.89 -6.47
CA LYS A 346 7.43 -20.37 -7.19
C LYS A 346 6.90 -21.42 -8.16
N ASN A 347 5.93 -22.20 -7.69
CA ASN A 347 5.21 -23.15 -8.50
C ASN A 347 3.82 -22.55 -8.76
N ILE A 348 3.53 -22.22 -10.01
CA ILE A 348 2.16 -21.89 -10.38
C ILE A 348 1.41 -23.18 -10.69
N PHE A 349 0.15 -23.14 -10.26
CA PHE A 349 -0.88 -24.05 -10.69
C PHE A 349 -0.90 -24.21 -12.21
N ILE A 350 -0.64 -25.39 -12.72
CA ILE A 350 -1.01 -25.73 -14.09
C ILE A 350 -2.28 -26.54 -14.01
N ALA A 351 -3.27 -26.05 -14.72
CA ALA A 351 -4.33 -26.90 -15.22
C ALA A 351 -3.71 -28.21 -15.75
N SER A 352 -4.12 -29.34 -15.22
CA SER A 352 -3.59 -30.63 -15.67
C SER A 352 -3.79 -30.71 -17.18
N ALA A 353 -2.68 -30.64 -17.92
CA ALA A 353 -2.70 -30.93 -19.34
C ALA A 353 -3.50 -32.22 -19.54
N ALA A 354 -4.36 -32.22 -20.54
CA ALA A 354 -5.34 -33.27 -20.78
C ALA A 354 -4.70 -34.66 -20.69
N GLN A 355 -4.71 -35.25 -19.51
CA GLN A 355 -4.19 -36.61 -19.32
C GLN A 355 -5.04 -37.63 -20.08
N ASN A 356 -6.23 -37.24 -20.61
CA ASN A 356 -7.21 -38.15 -21.22
C ASN A 356 -7.65 -37.74 -22.63
N GLY A 357 -6.92 -36.86 -23.32
CA GLY A 357 -7.28 -36.45 -24.70
C GLY A 357 -8.48 -35.52 -24.79
N VAL A 358 -8.92 -34.93 -23.68
CA VAL A 358 -10.00 -33.91 -23.63
C VAL A 358 -9.46 -32.62 -24.23
N LYS A 359 -10.24 -31.99 -25.10
CA LYS A 359 -9.85 -30.74 -25.79
C LYS A 359 -10.91 -29.66 -25.59
N VAL A 360 -10.46 -28.42 -25.53
CA VAL A 360 -11.34 -27.27 -25.61
C VAL A 360 -11.93 -27.15 -27.00
N ASN A 361 -13.26 -27.09 -27.08
CA ASN A 361 -13.98 -26.82 -28.31
C ASN A 361 -14.15 -25.30 -28.47
N MET A 362 -13.85 -24.77 -29.65
CA MET A 362 -13.97 -23.36 -29.95
C MET A 362 -14.92 -23.13 -31.11
N ARG A 363 -15.89 -22.23 -30.90
CA ARG A 363 -16.82 -21.76 -31.91
C ARG A 363 -16.77 -20.24 -31.99
N ARG A 364 -16.62 -19.70 -33.19
CA ARG A 364 -16.73 -18.26 -33.46
C ARG A 364 -18.11 -17.92 -33.95
N ASP A 365 -18.67 -16.85 -33.45
CA ASP A 365 -19.86 -16.18 -33.98
C ASP A 365 -19.46 -14.77 -34.42
N ASN A 366 -19.22 -14.62 -35.72
CA ASN A 366 -18.78 -13.33 -36.26
C ASN A 366 -19.89 -12.29 -36.28
N ALA A 367 -21.16 -12.70 -36.26
CA ALA A 367 -22.29 -11.78 -36.22
C ALA A 367 -22.48 -11.17 -34.84
N ALA A 368 -22.32 -11.98 -33.79
CA ALA A 368 -22.34 -11.51 -32.41
C ALA A 368 -21.00 -10.91 -31.95
N GLY A 369 -19.90 -11.12 -32.69
CA GLY A 369 -18.57 -10.72 -32.27
C GLY A 369 -17.99 -11.56 -31.13
N HIS A 370 -18.45 -12.81 -30.95
CA HIS A 370 -18.10 -13.64 -29.81
C HIS A 370 -17.28 -14.88 -30.20
N THR A 371 -16.42 -15.32 -29.28
CA THR A 371 -15.76 -16.62 -29.34
C THR A 371 -16.18 -17.43 -28.12
N THR A 372 -16.86 -18.54 -28.32
CA THR A 372 -17.33 -19.47 -27.30
C THR A 372 -16.37 -20.66 -27.18
N LEU A 373 -15.97 -20.99 -25.95
CA LEU A 373 -15.11 -22.10 -25.59
C LEU A 373 -15.86 -23.01 -24.62
N THR A 374 -15.87 -24.31 -24.92
CA THR A 374 -16.54 -25.33 -24.09
C THR A 374 -15.66 -26.56 -23.99
N GLY A 375 -15.79 -27.35 -22.93
CA GLY A 375 -15.05 -28.59 -22.83
C GLY A 375 -15.05 -29.19 -21.45
N GLY A 376 -14.27 -30.27 -21.33
CA GLY A 376 -13.90 -30.87 -20.09
C GLY A 376 -14.77 -31.99 -19.55
N GLU A 377 -14.21 -32.76 -18.63
CA GLU A 377 -14.96 -33.68 -17.74
C GLU A 377 -15.86 -32.85 -16.78
N ASN A 378 -15.44 -31.64 -16.44
CA ASN A 378 -16.25 -30.64 -15.77
C ASN A 378 -16.76 -29.63 -16.81
N PRO A 379 -18.03 -29.67 -17.20
CA PRO A 379 -18.56 -28.78 -18.22
C PRO A 379 -18.33 -27.30 -17.86
N PHE A 380 -17.89 -26.53 -18.84
CA PHE A 380 -17.80 -25.07 -18.74
C PHE A 380 -18.22 -24.42 -20.04
N THR A 381 -18.66 -23.18 -19.95
CA THR A 381 -18.88 -22.30 -21.08
C THR A 381 -18.23 -20.94 -20.80
N ILE A 382 -17.24 -20.61 -21.60
CA ILE A 382 -16.52 -19.34 -21.52
C ILE A 382 -16.71 -18.62 -22.85
N VAL A 383 -17.19 -17.37 -22.81
CA VAL A 383 -17.41 -16.54 -23.99
C VAL A 383 -16.49 -15.33 -23.90
N PHE A 384 -15.81 -15.01 -24.99
CA PHE A 384 -15.02 -13.78 -25.16
C PHE A 384 -15.71 -12.84 -26.13
N ASP A 385 -15.69 -11.52 -25.81
CA ASP A 385 -16.05 -10.47 -26.76
C ASP A 385 -14.83 -10.11 -27.62
N ASN A 386 -14.91 -10.39 -28.90
CA ASN A 386 -13.83 -10.15 -29.85
C ASN A 386 -13.63 -8.66 -30.19
N ASN A 387 -14.54 -7.77 -29.75
CA ASN A 387 -14.44 -6.33 -29.97
C ASN A 387 -13.56 -5.64 -28.93
N ASN A 388 -13.54 -6.18 -27.72
CA ASN A 388 -12.74 -5.64 -26.58
C ASN A 388 -11.62 -6.59 -26.11
N GLY A 389 -11.67 -7.89 -26.50
CA GLY A 389 -10.67 -8.88 -26.12
C GLY A 389 -10.72 -9.27 -24.65
N MET A 390 -11.90 -9.19 -24.01
CA MET A 390 -12.15 -9.55 -22.64
C MET A 390 -13.17 -10.69 -22.53
N PRO A 391 -13.21 -11.45 -21.42
CA PRO A 391 -14.30 -12.38 -21.13
C PRO A 391 -15.63 -11.64 -21.10
N TYR A 392 -16.64 -12.21 -21.75
CA TYR A 392 -18.02 -11.73 -21.78
C TYR A 392 -18.90 -12.48 -20.79
N SER A 393 -18.72 -13.81 -20.67
CA SER A 393 -19.40 -14.62 -19.67
C SER A 393 -18.57 -15.85 -19.31
N ILE A 394 -18.70 -16.31 -18.06
CA ILE A 394 -18.04 -17.52 -17.55
C ILE A 394 -19.05 -18.29 -16.73
N ASP A 395 -19.34 -19.53 -17.13
CA ASP A 395 -20.19 -20.48 -16.44
C ASP A 395 -19.45 -21.81 -16.26
N TYR A 396 -19.36 -22.24 -15.02
CA TYR A 396 -18.79 -23.53 -14.63
C TYR A 396 -19.88 -24.49 -14.17
N ASN A 397 -20.50 -25.21 -15.13
CA ASN A 397 -21.53 -26.21 -14.85
C ASN A 397 -22.70 -25.67 -13.99
N GLY A 398 -23.22 -24.50 -14.38
CA GLY A 398 -24.32 -23.82 -13.68
C GLY A 398 -23.90 -22.87 -12.57
N THR A 399 -22.60 -22.79 -12.25
CA THR A 399 -22.07 -21.72 -11.39
C THR A 399 -21.63 -20.56 -12.27
N VAL A 400 -22.45 -19.52 -12.33
CA VAL A 400 -22.15 -18.31 -13.09
C VAL A 400 -21.13 -17.49 -12.29
N VAL A 401 -19.95 -17.31 -12.88
CA VAL A 401 -18.86 -16.48 -12.33
C VAL A 401 -18.87 -15.09 -12.94
N LEU A 402 -19.24 -15.00 -14.22
CA LEU A 402 -19.37 -13.74 -14.93
C LEU A 402 -20.63 -13.80 -15.82
N GLU A 403 -21.57 -12.91 -15.58
CA GLU A 403 -22.79 -12.81 -16.39
C GLU A 403 -22.51 -12.12 -17.73
N GLY A 404 -23.24 -12.54 -18.77
CA GLY A 404 -23.13 -11.93 -20.07
C GLY A 404 -23.53 -10.44 -20.07
N GLY A 405 -22.60 -9.58 -20.48
CA GLY A 405 -22.79 -8.13 -20.50
C GLY A 405 -22.36 -7.40 -19.23
N SER A 406 -21.90 -8.10 -18.20
CA SER A 406 -21.23 -7.49 -17.04
C SER A 406 -19.95 -6.77 -17.44
N SER A 407 -19.56 -5.76 -16.67
CA SER A 407 -18.35 -4.98 -16.95
C SER A 407 -17.10 -5.80 -16.70
N VAL A 408 -16.26 -5.96 -17.72
CA VAL A 408 -14.87 -6.40 -17.61
C VAL A 408 -14.02 -5.48 -18.45
N LYS A 409 -13.09 -4.77 -17.83
CA LYS A 409 -12.29 -3.76 -18.51
C LYS A 409 -10.90 -3.61 -17.88
N MET A 410 -9.98 -3.04 -18.65
CA MET A 410 -8.73 -2.55 -18.11
C MET A 410 -8.99 -1.45 -17.08
N SER A 411 -8.33 -1.52 -15.92
CA SER A 411 -8.41 -0.54 -14.84
C SER A 411 -7.10 0.22 -14.73
N ALA A 412 -7.19 1.57 -14.74
CA ALA A 412 -6.08 2.49 -14.51
C ALA A 412 -6.47 3.64 -13.57
N PHE A 413 -7.68 3.58 -13.01
CA PHE A 413 -8.31 4.61 -12.18
C PHE A 413 -8.76 4.03 -10.85
N ARG A 414 -8.65 4.83 -9.78
CA ARG A 414 -9.28 4.57 -8.48
C ARG A 414 -10.16 5.75 -8.09
N ALA A 415 -11.10 5.53 -7.16
CA ALA A 415 -11.78 6.65 -6.51
C ALA A 415 -10.73 7.49 -5.78
N PRO A 416 -10.52 8.76 -6.17
CA PRO A 416 -9.43 9.55 -5.60
C PRO A 416 -9.51 9.60 -4.09
N VAL A 417 -8.40 9.29 -3.40
CA VAL A 417 -8.23 9.59 -1.99
C VAL A 417 -7.85 11.06 -1.84
N ASP A 418 -7.96 11.60 -0.63
CA ASP A 418 -7.68 13.03 -0.42
C ASP A 418 -6.23 13.41 -0.82
N ASN A 419 -5.28 12.51 -0.64
CA ASN A 419 -3.89 12.70 -1.08
C ASN A 419 -3.72 12.70 -2.61
N ASP A 420 -4.70 12.25 -3.38
CA ASP A 420 -4.67 12.26 -4.85
C ASP A 420 -5.00 13.63 -5.46
N THR A 421 -5.17 14.67 -4.67
CA THR A 421 -5.53 16.02 -5.10
C THR A 421 -4.73 16.51 -6.32
N TRP A 422 -3.42 16.18 -6.36
CA TRP A 422 -2.52 16.60 -7.44
C TRP A 422 -2.56 15.73 -8.69
N PHE A 423 -3.05 14.48 -8.58
CA PHE A 423 -3.15 13.54 -9.70
C PHE A 423 -4.54 13.46 -10.28
N ARG A 424 -5.57 13.66 -9.47
CA ARG A 424 -6.98 13.47 -9.82
C ARG A 424 -7.35 14.16 -11.12
N ASP A 425 -7.06 15.45 -11.24
CA ASP A 425 -7.46 16.22 -12.42
C ASP A 425 -6.73 15.73 -13.68
N ARG A 426 -5.47 15.27 -13.54
CA ARG A 426 -4.74 14.65 -14.65
C ARG A 426 -5.34 13.32 -15.04
N TRP A 427 -5.79 12.49 -14.09
CA TRP A 427 -6.46 11.22 -14.40
C TRP A 427 -7.75 11.41 -15.20
N PHE A 428 -8.57 12.41 -14.84
CA PHE A 428 -9.77 12.77 -15.60
C PHE A 428 -9.42 13.34 -16.98
N ALA A 429 -8.40 14.18 -17.08
CA ALA A 429 -7.93 14.74 -18.35
C ALA A 429 -7.36 13.67 -19.30
N LEU A 430 -6.75 12.60 -18.77
CA LEU A 430 -6.31 11.44 -19.55
C LEU A 430 -7.46 10.46 -19.86
N GLY A 431 -8.63 10.65 -19.24
CA GLY A 431 -9.81 9.79 -19.40
C GLY A 431 -9.69 8.43 -18.73
N LEU A 432 -8.81 8.27 -17.73
CA LEU A 432 -8.55 6.97 -17.08
C LEU A 432 -9.80 6.34 -16.44
N HIS A 433 -10.77 7.16 -16.03
CA HIS A 433 -12.04 6.74 -15.42
C HIS A 433 -12.99 6.07 -16.42
N ASN A 434 -12.83 6.29 -17.74
CA ASN A 434 -13.75 5.82 -18.79
C ASN A 434 -13.00 5.26 -20.00
N LEU A 435 -12.05 4.38 -19.75
CA LEU A 435 -11.29 3.70 -20.81
C LEU A 435 -12.19 2.74 -21.59
N LYS A 436 -11.98 2.67 -22.92
CA LYS A 436 -12.66 1.76 -23.85
C LYS A 436 -11.63 1.00 -24.65
N ASP A 437 -11.83 -0.31 -24.74
CA ASP A 437 -11.02 -1.22 -25.52
C ASP A 437 -11.48 -1.27 -26.99
N SER A 438 -10.52 -1.36 -27.90
CA SER A 438 -10.72 -1.58 -29.32
C SER A 438 -9.67 -2.58 -29.82
N VAL A 439 -10.13 -3.72 -30.32
CA VAL A 439 -9.24 -4.77 -30.84
C VAL A 439 -8.65 -4.36 -32.17
N LEU A 440 -7.33 -4.30 -32.27
CA LEU A 440 -6.59 -4.00 -33.50
C LEU A 440 -6.30 -5.27 -34.32
N SER A 441 -6.02 -6.39 -33.61
CA SER A 441 -5.86 -7.69 -34.24
C SER A 441 -6.25 -8.81 -33.28
N PHE A 442 -6.70 -9.92 -33.82
CA PHE A 442 -7.14 -11.09 -33.09
C PHE A 442 -6.70 -12.37 -33.82
N THR A 443 -6.01 -13.22 -33.09
CA THR A 443 -5.59 -14.55 -33.60
C THR A 443 -5.94 -15.64 -32.58
N THR A 444 -6.05 -16.88 -33.06
CA THR A 444 -6.31 -18.04 -32.23
C THR A 444 -5.38 -19.19 -32.59
N LYS A 445 -5.01 -19.99 -31.60
CA LYS A 445 -4.21 -21.19 -31.76
C LYS A 445 -4.81 -22.31 -30.91
N LYS A 446 -4.86 -23.53 -31.46
CA LYS A 446 -5.13 -24.74 -30.70
C LYS A 446 -3.81 -25.44 -30.43
N ASN A 447 -3.53 -25.76 -29.18
CA ASN A 447 -2.31 -26.44 -28.76
C ASN A 447 -2.51 -27.97 -28.71
N ASP A 448 -1.40 -28.70 -28.70
CA ASP A 448 -1.41 -30.16 -28.68
C ASP A 448 -1.90 -30.73 -27.34
N ASP A 449 -1.75 -29.95 -26.26
CA ASP A 449 -2.28 -30.28 -24.92
C ASP A 449 -3.81 -30.09 -24.78
N GLY A 450 -4.49 -29.73 -25.88
CA GLY A 450 -5.94 -29.50 -25.93
C GLY A 450 -6.38 -28.11 -25.51
N SER A 451 -5.50 -27.24 -25.06
CA SER A 451 -5.81 -25.84 -24.75
C SER A 451 -6.03 -24.98 -26.00
N VAL A 452 -6.69 -23.85 -25.82
CA VAL A 452 -6.92 -22.85 -26.87
C VAL A 452 -6.36 -21.51 -26.44
N VAL A 453 -5.55 -20.89 -27.29
CA VAL A 453 -5.00 -19.55 -27.11
C VAL A 453 -5.80 -18.55 -27.93
N LEU A 454 -6.21 -17.46 -27.29
CA LEU A 454 -6.79 -16.27 -27.90
C LEU A 454 -5.81 -15.12 -27.68
N GLN A 455 -5.30 -14.52 -28.75
CA GLN A 455 -4.39 -13.39 -28.65
C GLN A 455 -5.02 -12.15 -29.28
N TYR A 456 -5.06 -11.09 -28.50
CA TYR A 456 -5.60 -9.80 -28.88
C TYR A 456 -4.53 -8.70 -28.74
N ILE A 457 -4.35 -7.91 -29.81
CA ILE A 457 -3.69 -6.60 -29.70
C ILE A 457 -4.79 -5.57 -29.54
N VAL A 458 -4.77 -4.85 -28.45
CA VAL A 458 -5.87 -3.96 -28.06
C VAL A 458 -5.34 -2.54 -27.85
N ARG A 459 -6.07 -1.57 -28.40
CA ARG A 459 -5.93 -0.17 -28.08
C ARG A 459 -6.97 0.21 -27.03
N THR A 460 -6.53 0.80 -25.93
CA THR A 460 -7.40 1.25 -24.84
C THR A 460 -7.29 2.76 -24.69
N GLN A 461 -8.38 3.48 -24.93
CA GLN A 461 -8.44 4.95 -24.88
C GLN A 461 -9.83 5.41 -24.43
N ALA A 462 -9.90 6.50 -23.68
CA ALA A 462 -11.17 7.18 -23.42
C ALA A 462 -11.67 7.90 -24.67
N LYS A 463 -12.98 8.02 -24.80
CA LYS A 463 -13.59 8.80 -25.91
C LYS A 463 -13.47 10.31 -25.66
N HIS A 464 -13.64 10.75 -24.43
CA HIS A 464 -13.61 12.16 -24.02
C HIS A 464 -12.69 12.35 -22.81
N GLN A 465 -12.10 13.52 -22.74
CA GLN A 465 -11.51 14.04 -21.48
C GLN A 465 -12.64 14.45 -20.55
N ALA A 466 -12.38 14.49 -19.24
CA ALA A 466 -13.37 14.95 -18.29
C ALA A 466 -12.76 15.84 -17.21
N ARG A 467 -13.64 16.49 -16.44
CA ARG A 467 -13.34 17.17 -15.18
C ARG A 467 -14.29 16.64 -14.11
N CYS A 468 -13.81 16.56 -12.89
CA CYS A 468 -14.60 16.17 -11.75
C CYS A 468 -14.88 17.41 -10.91
N ASN A 469 -16.15 17.83 -10.85
CA ASN A 469 -16.59 19.00 -10.10
C ASN A 469 -17.31 18.56 -8.84
N ARG A 470 -17.09 19.28 -7.74
CA ARG A 470 -17.86 19.10 -6.52
C ARG A 470 -19.15 19.94 -6.58
N LEU A 471 -20.26 19.33 -6.18
CA LEU A 471 -21.58 19.95 -6.12
C LEU A 471 -21.86 20.56 -4.73
N PRO A 472 -22.83 21.46 -4.61
CA PRO A 472 -23.20 22.09 -3.34
C PRO A 472 -23.65 21.10 -2.24
N ASN A 473 -24.17 19.92 -2.62
CA ASN A 473 -24.59 18.86 -1.70
C ASN A 473 -23.46 17.89 -1.32
N SER A 474 -22.21 18.32 -1.51
CA SER A 474 -20.98 17.56 -1.28
C SER A 474 -20.76 16.36 -2.22
N SER A 475 -21.73 15.97 -3.04
CA SER A 475 -21.51 14.97 -4.10
C SER A 475 -20.63 15.52 -5.23
N PHE A 476 -20.28 14.68 -6.18
CA PHE A 476 -19.44 15.04 -7.32
C PHE A 476 -20.16 14.74 -8.62
N GLU A 477 -19.81 15.48 -9.65
CA GLU A 477 -20.20 15.20 -11.03
C GLU A 477 -18.97 15.11 -11.93
N VAL A 478 -19.04 14.27 -12.94
CA VAL A 478 -18.02 14.19 -14.00
C VAL A 478 -18.60 14.82 -15.26
N VAL A 479 -17.94 15.89 -15.71
CA VAL A 479 -18.31 16.62 -16.91
C VAL A 479 -17.34 16.25 -18.02
N GLU A 480 -17.81 15.49 -19.01
CA GLU A 480 -17.03 15.15 -20.19
C GLU A 480 -16.91 16.35 -21.16
N SER A 481 -15.77 16.44 -21.84
CA SER A 481 -15.55 17.39 -22.92
C SER A 481 -16.49 17.07 -24.10
N GLU A 482 -17.02 18.10 -24.77
CA GLU A 482 -17.81 17.92 -26.01
C GLU A 482 -16.98 17.32 -27.15
N ASN A 483 -15.67 17.58 -27.17
CA ASN A 483 -14.77 17.08 -28.21
C ASN A 483 -14.23 15.70 -27.84
N GLU A 484 -14.23 14.80 -28.83
CA GLU A 484 -13.56 13.50 -28.67
C GLU A 484 -12.03 13.67 -28.57
N MET A 485 -11.40 12.78 -27.86
CA MET A 485 -9.93 12.73 -27.78
C MET A 485 -9.35 12.41 -29.16
N ALA A 486 -8.29 13.13 -29.52
CA ALA A 486 -7.59 12.86 -30.78
C ALA A 486 -7.06 11.41 -30.80
N PRO A 487 -7.00 10.76 -32.00
CA PRO A 487 -6.50 9.39 -32.11
C PRO A 487 -5.06 9.19 -31.55
N ASN A 488 -4.23 10.23 -31.57
CA ASN A 488 -2.87 10.20 -31.04
C ASN A 488 -2.76 10.72 -29.60
N ALA A 489 -3.85 11.08 -28.95
CA ALA A 489 -3.87 11.42 -27.53
C ALA A 489 -3.51 10.19 -26.68
N PHE A 490 -3.41 10.38 -25.36
CA PHE A 490 -3.05 9.32 -24.43
C PHE A 490 -3.88 8.06 -24.65
N HIS A 491 -3.21 6.94 -24.80
CA HIS A 491 -3.82 5.62 -24.91
C HIS A 491 -2.82 4.54 -24.51
N PHE A 492 -3.36 3.35 -24.24
CA PHE A 492 -2.55 2.15 -24.04
C PHE A 492 -2.62 1.25 -25.27
N ILE A 493 -1.53 0.53 -25.51
CA ILE A 493 -1.51 -0.65 -26.38
C ILE A 493 -1.23 -1.84 -25.49
N SER A 494 -2.05 -2.88 -25.59
CA SER A 494 -1.86 -4.12 -24.86
C SER A 494 -1.83 -5.32 -25.79
N ASN A 495 -0.94 -6.29 -25.45
CA ASN A 495 -0.96 -7.63 -26.01
C ASN A 495 -1.52 -8.54 -24.94
N ARG A 496 -2.75 -9.04 -25.13
CA ARG A 496 -3.46 -9.92 -24.21
C ARG A 496 -3.48 -11.32 -24.80
N ILE A 497 -2.87 -12.26 -24.09
CA ILE A 497 -2.83 -13.67 -24.45
C ILE A 497 -3.62 -14.44 -23.41
N TRP A 498 -4.80 -14.93 -23.81
CA TRP A 498 -5.66 -15.77 -22.99
C TRP A 498 -5.47 -17.22 -23.39
N THR A 499 -5.15 -18.09 -22.45
CA THR A 499 -5.08 -19.53 -22.66
C THR A 499 -6.19 -20.19 -21.86
N ILE A 500 -7.05 -20.95 -22.54
CA ILE A 500 -8.15 -21.67 -21.92
C ILE A 500 -7.80 -23.15 -21.95
N TYR A 501 -7.75 -23.75 -20.77
CA TYR A 501 -7.35 -25.15 -20.57
C TYR A 501 -8.55 -26.10 -20.57
N PRO A 502 -8.33 -27.42 -20.81
CA PRO A 502 -9.42 -28.40 -20.86
C PRO A 502 -10.23 -28.56 -19.57
N ASP A 503 -9.71 -28.17 -18.41
CA ASP A 503 -10.41 -28.16 -17.11
C ASP A 503 -11.24 -26.89 -16.88
N GLY A 504 -11.19 -25.92 -17.81
CA GLY A 504 -11.88 -24.63 -17.70
C GLY A 504 -11.05 -23.52 -17.08
N SER A 505 -9.80 -23.78 -16.67
CA SER A 505 -8.90 -22.74 -16.19
C SER A 505 -8.57 -21.75 -17.30
N ILE A 506 -8.41 -20.49 -16.94
CA ILE A 506 -8.14 -19.37 -17.85
C ILE A 506 -6.85 -18.69 -17.38
N GLU A 507 -5.83 -18.66 -18.23
CA GLU A 507 -4.60 -17.91 -17.98
C GLU A 507 -4.58 -16.64 -18.83
N LEU A 508 -4.24 -15.52 -18.21
CA LEU A 508 -3.95 -14.26 -18.90
C LEU A 508 -2.46 -13.92 -18.76
N ASN A 509 -1.80 -13.75 -19.91
CA ASN A 509 -0.53 -13.07 -20.01
C ASN A 509 -0.76 -11.76 -20.78
N SER A 510 -0.51 -10.63 -20.13
CA SER A 510 -0.74 -9.30 -20.71
C SER A 510 0.48 -8.42 -20.58
N VAL A 511 0.84 -7.75 -21.68
CA VAL A 511 1.82 -6.66 -21.68
C VAL A 511 1.10 -5.40 -22.11
N VAL A 512 1.22 -4.32 -21.31
CA VAL A 512 0.53 -3.05 -21.50
C VAL A 512 1.54 -1.92 -21.52
N THR A 513 1.42 -1.01 -22.48
CA THR A 513 2.28 0.18 -22.59
C THR A 513 1.43 1.41 -22.91
N GLY A 514 1.57 2.46 -22.12
CA GLY A 514 0.95 3.77 -22.40
C GLY A 514 1.84 4.65 -23.27
N THR A 515 1.22 5.52 -24.06
CA THR A 515 1.94 6.44 -24.97
C THR A 515 2.70 7.55 -24.23
N GLU A 516 2.28 7.93 -23.04
CA GLU A 516 2.99 8.82 -22.13
C GLU A 516 3.55 7.98 -20.97
N GLN A 517 4.74 7.41 -21.13
CA GLN A 517 5.28 6.40 -20.22
C GLN A 517 5.51 6.91 -18.79
N SER A 518 5.72 8.21 -18.60
CA SER A 518 5.89 8.86 -17.30
C SER A 518 4.57 9.22 -16.60
N ALA A 519 3.41 9.07 -17.28
CA ALA A 519 2.12 9.37 -16.68
C ALA A 519 1.88 8.47 -15.47
N ILE A 520 1.53 9.09 -14.33
CA ILE A 520 1.20 8.39 -13.09
C ILE A 520 -0.24 7.91 -13.16
N LEU A 521 -0.44 6.62 -12.96
CA LEU A 521 -1.73 5.94 -12.91
C LEU A 521 -2.14 5.69 -11.47
N ALA A 522 -3.43 5.62 -11.20
CA ALA A 522 -3.92 5.23 -9.88
C ALA A 522 -3.64 3.74 -9.60
N ARG A 523 -3.85 2.89 -10.60
CA ARG A 523 -3.62 1.44 -10.59
C ARG A 523 -3.38 0.93 -12.00
N LEU A 524 -3.01 -0.30 -12.13
CA LEU A 524 -2.95 -0.97 -13.43
C LEU A 524 -3.35 -2.43 -13.29
N GLY A 525 -4.49 -2.78 -13.86
CA GLY A 525 -5.05 -4.13 -13.76
C GLY A 525 -6.35 -4.30 -14.54
N ILE A 526 -7.23 -5.12 -13.99
CA ILE A 526 -8.56 -5.44 -14.56
C ILE A 526 -9.61 -5.19 -13.48
N GLU A 527 -10.69 -4.49 -13.85
CA GLU A 527 -11.91 -4.37 -13.05
C GLU A 527 -12.98 -5.31 -13.63
N MET A 528 -13.64 -6.08 -12.74
CA MET A 528 -14.69 -7.04 -13.11
C MET A 528 -15.91 -6.83 -12.22
N GLN A 529 -17.10 -6.83 -12.84
CA GLN A 529 -18.37 -6.92 -12.13
C GLN A 529 -18.85 -8.37 -12.12
N LEU A 530 -18.85 -8.97 -10.93
CA LEU A 530 -19.27 -10.35 -10.70
C LEU A 530 -20.67 -10.38 -10.06
N PRO A 531 -21.39 -11.54 -10.12
CA PRO A 531 -22.67 -11.70 -9.45
C PRO A 531 -22.59 -11.38 -7.94
N SER A 532 -23.63 -10.76 -7.40
CA SER A 532 -23.71 -10.39 -5.98
C SER A 532 -23.68 -11.56 -5.02
N GLU A 533 -24.06 -12.77 -5.48
CA GLU A 533 -23.99 -14.00 -4.74
C GLU A 533 -22.55 -14.43 -4.40
N LEU A 534 -21.58 -14.00 -5.18
CA LEU A 534 -20.16 -14.22 -4.89
C LEU A 534 -19.67 -13.22 -3.84
N SER A 535 -20.24 -13.34 -2.64
CA SER A 535 -20.13 -12.39 -1.55
C SER A 535 -19.11 -12.77 -0.48
N ASN A 536 -18.60 -14.01 -0.47
CA ASN A 536 -17.56 -14.44 0.45
C ASN A 536 -16.19 -14.22 -0.20
N TYR A 537 -15.31 -13.49 0.50
CA TYR A 537 -13.97 -13.14 0.04
C TYR A 537 -12.92 -13.80 0.93
N ASN A 538 -12.19 -14.75 0.36
CA ASN A 538 -11.10 -15.45 1.02
C ASN A 538 -9.81 -15.17 0.25
N TYR A 539 -8.71 -14.95 0.97
CA TYR A 539 -7.45 -14.65 0.30
C TYR A 539 -6.22 -15.06 1.13
N TYR A 540 -5.12 -15.31 0.45
CA TYR A 540 -3.79 -15.45 1.02
C TYR A 540 -2.93 -14.28 0.53
N GLY A 541 -2.63 -13.36 1.43
CA GLY A 541 -1.96 -12.11 1.16
C GLY A 541 -1.88 -11.24 2.39
N ARG A 542 -1.63 -9.93 2.22
CA ARG A 542 -1.55 -9.00 3.34
C ARG A 542 -2.92 -8.56 3.83
N GLY A 543 -3.13 -8.63 5.14
CA GLY A 543 -4.37 -8.24 5.82
C GLY A 543 -4.20 -8.07 7.33
N PRO A 544 -5.31 -7.96 8.09
CA PRO A 544 -6.70 -7.89 7.64
C PRO A 544 -7.12 -6.50 7.12
N TRP A 545 -6.34 -5.46 7.44
CA TRP A 545 -6.66 -4.07 7.11
C TRP A 545 -6.39 -3.77 5.63
N ASN A 546 -7.08 -2.77 5.05
CA ASN A 546 -6.71 -2.31 3.73
C ASN A 546 -5.26 -1.78 3.77
N ASN A 547 -4.50 -2.11 2.74
CA ASN A 547 -3.09 -1.80 2.68
C ASN A 547 -2.66 -1.49 1.25
N TYR A 548 -1.59 -0.71 1.13
CA TYR A 548 -1.05 -0.21 -0.14
C TYR A 548 0.47 -0.35 -0.11
N ASN A 549 1.13 -0.18 -1.23
CA ASN A 549 2.59 -0.35 -1.33
C ASN A 549 3.36 0.37 -0.23
N ASP A 550 2.93 1.60 0.11
CA ASP A 550 3.56 2.50 1.06
C ASP A 550 2.92 2.50 2.46
N ARG A 551 1.87 1.66 2.67
CA ARG A 551 1.19 1.47 3.96
C ARG A 551 0.83 0.00 4.14
N ARG A 552 1.76 -0.81 4.62
CA ARG A 552 1.58 -2.27 4.74
C ARG A 552 2.35 -2.93 5.88
N ALA A 553 3.02 -2.15 6.74
CA ALA A 553 3.80 -2.72 7.83
C ALA A 553 2.93 -3.47 8.84
N ALA A 554 1.71 -2.99 9.09
CA ALA A 554 0.73 -3.64 9.97
C ALA A 554 -0.05 -4.78 9.30
N ALA A 555 0.11 -4.99 8.01
CA ALA A 555 -0.62 -6.03 7.26
C ALA A 555 0.27 -7.25 7.05
N PHE A 556 -0.04 -8.34 7.75
CA PHE A 556 0.73 -9.57 7.68
C PHE A 556 0.22 -10.49 6.58
N VAL A 557 1.13 -11.34 6.06
CA VAL A 557 0.84 -12.31 5.01
C VAL A 557 0.28 -13.56 5.66
N GLU A 558 -1.06 -13.70 5.61
CA GLU A 558 -1.80 -14.79 6.23
C GLU A 558 -2.99 -15.17 5.34
N GLN A 559 -3.67 -16.27 5.66
CA GLN A 559 -4.96 -16.58 5.07
C GLN A 559 -6.07 -15.87 5.85
N TYR A 560 -6.91 -15.15 5.11
CA TYR A 560 -8.02 -14.39 5.67
C TYR A 560 -9.34 -14.81 5.03
N SER A 561 -10.40 -14.80 5.83
CA SER A 561 -11.78 -15.01 5.41
C SER A 561 -12.63 -13.82 5.83
N SER A 562 -13.41 -13.29 4.91
CA SER A 562 -14.24 -12.11 5.10
C SER A 562 -15.41 -12.11 4.10
N THR A 563 -16.22 -11.08 4.12
CA THR A 563 -17.24 -10.85 3.09
C THR A 563 -16.91 -9.61 2.27
N VAL A 564 -17.54 -9.47 1.10
CA VAL A 564 -17.44 -8.28 0.27
C VAL A 564 -17.93 -7.03 1.02
N ALA A 565 -18.99 -7.19 1.82
CA ALA A 565 -19.53 -6.09 2.64
C ALA A 565 -18.55 -5.60 3.71
N ASP A 566 -17.80 -6.52 4.34
CA ASP A 566 -16.83 -6.19 5.39
C ASP A 566 -15.59 -5.45 4.86
N GLN A 567 -15.42 -5.38 3.53
CA GLN A 567 -14.31 -4.63 2.95
C GLN A 567 -14.57 -3.12 2.90
N PHE A 568 -15.82 -2.71 3.10
CA PHE A 568 -16.18 -1.30 3.11
C PHE A 568 -15.69 -0.61 4.38
N VAL A 569 -14.90 0.44 4.21
CA VAL A 569 -14.43 1.31 5.28
C VAL A 569 -15.25 2.61 5.23
N PRO A 570 -15.99 2.99 6.29
CA PRO A 570 -16.98 4.07 6.23
C PRO A 570 -16.34 5.47 6.32
N PHE A 571 -15.38 5.77 5.44
CA PHE A 571 -14.86 7.12 5.31
C PHE A 571 -16.01 8.10 5.07
N PRO A 572 -16.08 9.24 5.80
CA PRO A 572 -17.13 10.24 5.61
C PRO A 572 -17.30 10.69 4.15
N LYS A 573 -16.19 10.83 3.41
CA LYS A 573 -16.17 10.93 1.95
C LYS A 573 -15.74 9.58 1.36
N PRO A 574 -16.62 8.81 0.70
CA PRO A 574 -16.25 7.58 0.02
C PRO A 574 -15.10 7.79 -0.97
N GLN A 575 -14.11 6.93 -0.93
CA GLN A 575 -12.87 7.01 -1.70
C GLN A 575 -12.30 5.61 -1.91
N ASP A 576 -11.14 5.48 -2.56
CA ASP A 576 -10.52 4.16 -2.74
C ASP A 576 -10.22 3.50 -1.39
N MET A 577 -10.54 2.21 -1.30
CA MET A 577 -10.41 1.40 -0.10
C MET A 577 -10.37 -0.09 -0.45
N ALA A 578 -10.30 -0.95 0.54
CA ALA A 578 -10.35 -2.41 0.42
C ALA A 578 -9.12 -3.04 -0.27
N ASN A 579 -8.11 -2.27 -0.67
CA ASN A 579 -6.94 -2.83 -1.33
C ASN A 579 -6.19 -3.81 -0.39
N ARG A 580 -5.71 -4.91 -0.96
CA ARG A 580 -4.87 -5.93 -0.32
C ARG A 580 -3.66 -6.19 -1.20
N GLU A 581 -2.47 -6.04 -0.65
CA GLU A 581 -1.20 -6.26 -1.34
C GLU A 581 -0.68 -7.70 -1.17
N ASP A 582 0.28 -8.06 -2.01
CA ASP A 582 0.99 -9.34 -1.93
C ASP A 582 0.04 -10.56 -1.94
N ILE A 583 -1.01 -10.51 -2.76
CA ILE A 583 -1.98 -11.59 -2.91
C ILE A 583 -1.34 -12.73 -3.70
N ARG A 584 -1.28 -13.92 -3.09
CA ARG A 584 -0.89 -15.18 -3.75
C ARG A 584 -2.09 -15.79 -4.44
N TRP A 585 -3.23 -15.81 -3.74
CA TRP A 585 -4.52 -16.16 -4.30
C TRP A 585 -5.65 -15.40 -3.59
N ALA A 586 -6.73 -15.18 -4.33
CA ALA A 586 -7.98 -14.63 -3.85
C ALA A 586 -9.16 -15.43 -4.41
N ALA A 587 -10.14 -15.74 -3.58
CA ALA A 587 -11.32 -16.49 -3.98
C ALA A 587 -12.60 -15.73 -3.63
N LEU A 588 -13.53 -15.70 -4.58
CA LEU A 588 -14.88 -15.20 -4.39
C LEU A 588 -15.87 -16.34 -4.56
N THR A 589 -16.70 -16.59 -3.53
CA THR A 589 -17.62 -17.71 -3.48
C THR A 589 -18.99 -17.27 -3.00
N ASN A 590 -20.00 -18.05 -3.39
CA ASN A 590 -21.33 -17.98 -2.79
C ASN A 590 -21.37 -18.76 -1.44
N ASP A 591 -22.50 -18.75 -0.77
CA ASP A 591 -22.69 -19.42 0.52
C ASP A 591 -22.56 -20.96 0.46
N GLU A 592 -22.70 -21.54 -0.73
CA GLU A 592 -22.47 -22.97 -0.97
C GLU A 592 -20.98 -23.29 -1.20
N GLY A 593 -20.13 -22.26 -1.26
CA GLY A 593 -18.69 -22.37 -1.51
C GLY A 593 -18.33 -22.58 -2.98
N ASN A 594 -19.26 -22.35 -3.91
CA ASN A 594 -18.99 -22.35 -5.33
C ASN A 594 -18.55 -20.96 -5.78
N GLY A 595 -17.59 -20.89 -6.69
CA GLY A 595 -17.09 -19.60 -7.18
C GLY A 595 -15.78 -19.71 -7.97
N VAL A 596 -14.97 -18.68 -7.90
CA VAL A 596 -13.74 -18.51 -8.66
C VAL A 596 -12.57 -18.20 -7.75
N ILE A 597 -11.40 -18.70 -8.11
CA ILE A 597 -10.12 -18.35 -7.50
C ILE A 597 -9.23 -17.64 -8.54
N PHE A 598 -8.52 -16.64 -8.10
CA PHE A 598 -7.53 -15.88 -8.83
C PHE A 598 -6.16 -16.13 -8.21
N VAL A 599 -5.20 -16.54 -9.00
CA VAL A 599 -3.85 -16.91 -8.54
C VAL A 599 -2.79 -16.16 -9.34
N SER A 600 -1.71 -15.75 -8.70
CA SER A 600 -0.56 -15.17 -9.37
C SER A 600 0.76 -15.57 -8.72
N THR A 601 1.78 -15.75 -9.54
CA THR A 601 3.16 -16.01 -9.06
C THR A 601 3.91 -14.78 -8.62
N GLU A 602 3.47 -13.61 -9.09
CA GLU A 602 4.23 -12.38 -8.89
C GLU A 602 3.72 -11.56 -7.70
N GLY A 603 2.63 -12.04 -7.04
CA GLY A 603 1.85 -11.23 -6.12
C GLY A 603 1.03 -10.18 -6.89
N LEU A 604 -0.23 -10.05 -6.53
CA LEU A 604 -1.13 -9.03 -7.08
C LEU A 604 -1.70 -8.19 -5.95
N SER A 605 -2.28 -7.08 -6.32
CA SER A 605 -3.16 -6.33 -5.43
C SER A 605 -4.61 -6.67 -5.80
N THR A 606 -5.49 -6.79 -4.81
CA THR A 606 -6.93 -6.96 -5.04
C THR A 606 -7.74 -6.02 -4.20
N SER A 607 -8.84 -5.51 -4.73
CA SER A 607 -9.88 -4.86 -3.94
C SER A 607 -11.25 -5.36 -4.34
N VAL A 608 -12.12 -5.59 -3.35
CA VAL A 608 -13.45 -6.16 -3.56
C VAL A 608 -14.47 -5.32 -2.80
N LEU A 609 -15.46 -4.77 -3.50
CA LEU A 609 -16.46 -3.87 -2.93
C LEU A 609 -17.83 -4.07 -3.59
N PRO A 610 -18.93 -3.65 -2.94
CA PRO A 610 -20.25 -3.58 -3.57
C PRO A 610 -20.39 -2.47 -4.62
N TRP A 611 -19.40 -1.58 -4.73
CA TRP A 611 -19.40 -0.40 -5.61
C TRP A 611 -18.11 -0.29 -6.41
N ASN A 612 -18.23 0.24 -7.63
CA ASN A 612 -17.07 0.55 -8.45
C ASN A 612 -16.41 1.88 -8.07
N SER A 613 -15.23 2.13 -8.65
CA SER A 613 -14.46 3.34 -8.39
C SER A 613 -15.21 4.64 -8.71
N MET A 614 -16.10 4.64 -9.73
CA MET A 614 -16.85 5.84 -10.08
C MET A 614 -18.02 6.11 -9.12
N GLU A 615 -18.72 5.08 -8.66
CA GLU A 615 -19.78 5.20 -7.64
C GLU A 615 -19.21 5.78 -6.33
N LEU A 616 -18.05 5.30 -5.88
CA LEU A 616 -17.32 5.86 -4.75
C LEU A 616 -16.89 7.32 -4.99
N THR A 617 -16.42 7.63 -6.19
CA THR A 617 -16.00 9.00 -6.55
C THR A 617 -17.14 9.99 -6.49
N LEU A 618 -18.32 9.62 -7.00
CA LEU A 618 -19.47 10.52 -7.14
C LEU A 618 -20.18 10.78 -5.79
N ALA A 619 -20.15 9.83 -4.87
CA ALA A 619 -20.76 10.00 -3.56
C ALA A 619 -19.97 10.98 -2.68
N GLY A 620 -20.60 11.99 -2.11
CA GLY A 620 -20.01 12.87 -1.09
C GLY A 620 -20.05 12.24 0.28
N HIS A 621 -21.03 11.37 0.54
CA HIS A 621 -21.22 10.68 1.81
C HIS A 621 -21.64 9.21 1.58
N PRO A 622 -21.41 8.30 2.55
CA PRO A 622 -21.78 6.88 2.42
C PRO A 622 -23.26 6.63 2.07
N HIS A 623 -24.18 7.43 2.61
CA HIS A 623 -25.62 7.28 2.34
C HIS A 623 -26.04 7.70 0.90
N GLN A 624 -25.17 8.34 0.15
CA GLN A 624 -25.38 8.70 -1.25
C GLN A 624 -24.92 7.60 -2.23
N LEU A 625 -24.28 6.53 -1.72
CA LEU A 625 -23.93 5.39 -2.55
C LEU A 625 -25.20 4.71 -3.08
N PRO A 626 -25.23 4.29 -4.35
CA PRO A 626 -26.39 3.60 -4.92
C PRO A 626 -26.56 2.21 -4.29
N ALA A 627 -27.71 1.58 -4.55
CA ALA A 627 -27.86 0.15 -4.28
C ALA A 627 -26.78 -0.63 -5.04
N SER A 628 -26.19 -1.65 -4.41
CA SER A 628 -25.17 -2.48 -5.04
C SER A 628 -25.68 -3.12 -6.33
N SER A 629 -24.87 -3.08 -7.37
CA SER A 629 -25.15 -3.70 -8.67
C SER A 629 -24.39 -5.02 -8.88
N GLY A 630 -23.70 -5.52 -7.85
CA GLY A 630 -22.89 -6.75 -7.92
C GLY A 630 -21.66 -6.69 -7.02
N THR A 631 -20.79 -7.66 -7.17
CA THR A 631 -19.47 -7.68 -6.55
C THR A 631 -18.44 -7.10 -7.52
N TRP A 632 -17.87 -5.94 -7.17
CA TRP A 632 -16.84 -5.29 -7.97
C TRP A 632 -15.45 -5.71 -7.48
N LEU A 633 -14.72 -6.39 -8.35
CA LEU A 633 -13.39 -6.88 -8.12
C LEU A 633 -12.38 -6.12 -8.97
N ASN A 634 -11.34 -5.58 -8.35
CA ASN A 634 -10.13 -5.16 -9.05
C ASN A 634 -9.02 -6.16 -8.77
N ILE A 635 -8.30 -6.56 -9.82
CA ILE A 635 -7.10 -7.36 -9.76
C ILE A 635 -6.01 -6.55 -10.47
N ASP A 636 -5.05 -6.07 -9.70
CA ASP A 636 -4.05 -5.14 -10.19
C ASP A 636 -2.65 -5.74 -10.12
N LYS A 637 -1.85 -5.47 -11.14
CA LYS A 637 -0.40 -5.70 -11.08
C LYS A 637 0.25 -4.84 -10.02
N LYS A 638 -0.23 -3.58 -9.91
CA LYS A 638 0.25 -2.62 -8.92
C LYS A 638 -0.78 -1.51 -8.72
N VAL A 639 -0.82 -0.97 -7.51
CA VAL A 639 -1.61 0.20 -7.11
C VAL A 639 -0.65 1.28 -6.63
N THR A 640 -0.87 2.53 -7.04
CA THR A 640 -0.09 3.68 -6.55
C THR A 640 -0.31 3.87 -5.05
N GLY A 641 0.76 4.09 -4.31
CA GLY A 641 0.73 4.36 -2.89
C GLY A 641 -0.17 5.55 -2.53
N LEU A 642 -0.42 5.73 -1.25
CA LEU A 642 -1.29 6.79 -0.71
C LEU A 642 -0.54 8.11 -0.56
N GLY A 643 0.74 8.07 -0.16
CA GLY A 643 1.52 9.27 0.14
C GLY A 643 0.91 10.10 1.27
N GLY A 644 1.30 11.39 1.32
CA GLY A 644 0.84 12.37 2.31
C GLY A 644 0.60 13.74 1.69
N ALA A 645 0.14 13.82 0.44
CA ALA A 645 0.12 15.05 -0.35
C ALA A 645 -1.11 15.94 -0.13
N SER A 646 -2.05 15.59 0.73
CA SER A 646 -3.24 16.43 1.02
C SER A 646 -2.85 17.73 1.74
N CYS A 647 -1.79 17.68 2.55
CA CYS A 647 -1.15 18.85 3.15
C CYS A 647 0.37 18.64 3.13
N GLY A 648 1.13 19.64 2.70
CA GLY A 648 2.58 19.55 2.57
C GLY A 648 3.04 18.89 1.26
N GLN A 649 4.21 18.25 1.26
CA GLN A 649 4.94 17.85 0.04
C GLN A 649 5.16 16.35 -0.10
N GLY A 650 4.18 15.54 0.23
CA GLY A 650 4.36 14.09 0.29
C GLY A 650 3.57 13.30 -0.74
N TYR A 651 4.01 13.23 -2.01
CA TYR A 651 3.58 12.11 -2.86
C TYR A 651 4.14 10.80 -2.31
N ALA A 652 3.52 9.66 -2.67
CA ALA A 652 4.17 8.38 -2.51
C ALA A 652 5.57 8.38 -3.15
N LEU A 653 6.49 7.61 -2.60
CA LEU A 653 7.84 7.54 -3.14
C LEU A 653 7.83 6.99 -4.56
N GLU A 654 8.86 7.31 -5.34
CA GLU A 654 8.96 6.95 -6.77
C GLU A 654 8.70 5.47 -7.06
N HIS A 655 9.17 4.58 -6.18
CA HIS A 655 8.97 3.15 -6.33
C HIS A 655 7.55 2.68 -5.96
N ASP A 656 6.76 3.52 -5.30
CA ASP A 656 5.35 3.25 -4.95
C ASP A 656 4.37 3.81 -5.98
N LEU A 657 4.86 4.52 -6.99
CA LEU A 657 4.03 5.02 -8.09
C LEU A 657 3.86 3.96 -9.19
N VAL A 658 2.68 3.95 -9.79
CA VAL A 658 2.41 3.19 -11.02
C VAL A 658 2.57 4.13 -12.21
N LYS A 659 3.45 3.78 -13.13
CA LYS A 659 3.68 4.53 -14.37
C LYS A 659 3.10 3.79 -15.58
N ALA A 660 2.69 4.55 -16.58
CA ALA A 660 2.11 4.03 -17.80
C ALA A 660 3.15 3.42 -18.78
N GLY A 661 4.40 3.23 -18.36
CA GLY A 661 5.43 2.52 -19.09
C GLY A 661 5.05 1.07 -19.37
N GLU A 662 5.99 0.26 -19.85
CA GLU A 662 5.74 -1.15 -20.09
C GLU A 662 5.50 -1.90 -18.79
N ASN A 663 4.39 -2.60 -18.70
CA ASN A 663 3.98 -3.42 -17.56
C ASN A 663 3.50 -4.78 -18.04
N SER A 664 3.89 -5.84 -17.35
CA SER A 664 3.43 -7.21 -17.59
C SER A 664 2.63 -7.75 -16.44
N MET A 665 1.61 -8.55 -16.73
CA MET A 665 0.75 -9.20 -15.75
C MET A 665 0.48 -10.64 -16.16
N ASN A 666 0.63 -11.56 -15.21
CA ASN A 666 0.19 -12.94 -15.32
C ASN A 666 -0.90 -13.21 -14.29
N LEU A 667 -2.01 -13.79 -14.73
CA LEU A 667 -3.16 -14.12 -13.89
C LEU A 667 -3.75 -15.45 -14.34
N LEU A 668 -4.01 -16.35 -13.39
CA LEU A 668 -4.74 -17.60 -13.60
C LEU A 668 -6.09 -17.52 -12.87
N LEU A 669 -7.17 -17.86 -13.58
CA LEU A 669 -8.52 -18.00 -13.04
C LEU A 669 -8.93 -19.47 -13.12
N GLU A 670 -9.43 -20.01 -12.01
CA GLU A 670 -9.87 -21.40 -11.92
C GLU A 670 -11.24 -21.54 -11.25
N LYS A 671 -11.96 -22.63 -11.61
CA LYS A 671 -13.12 -23.07 -10.84
C LYS A 671 -12.68 -23.51 -9.46
N LEU A 672 -13.34 -22.99 -8.43
CA LEU A 672 -13.18 -23.46 -7.07
C LEU A 672 -14.27 -24.49 -6.75
N GLU A 673 -13.91 -25.71 -6.41
CA GLU A 673 -14.88 -26.72 -5.94
C GLU A 673 -15.25 -26.44 -4.47
N ALA A 674 -16.53 -26.67 -4.12
CA ALA A 674 -17.05 -26.41 -2.78
C ALA A 674 -16.26 -27.12 -1.66
N ALA A 675 -15.68 -28.27 -1.93
CA ALA A 675 -14.82 -29.01 -0.99
C ALA A 675 -13.48 -28.32 -0.70
N ARG A 676 -12.96 -27.52 -1.65
CA ARG A 676 -11.74 -26.74 -1.50
C ARG A 676 -12.01 -25.42 -0.77
N ALA A 677 -13.20 -24.84 -0.92
CA ALA A 677 -13.61 -23.62 -0.23
C ALA A 677 -13.74 -23.78 1.29
N LYS A 678 -13.95 -24.98 1.79
CA LYS A 678 -14.15 -25.29 3.21
C LYS A 678 -12.87 -25.64 3.99
N GLY A 679 -11.72 -25.69 3.33
CA GLY A 679 -10.46 -26.07 4.00
C GLY A 679 -9.28 -25.95 3.05
N LEU A 680 -9.12 -24.77 2.44
CA LEU A 680 -8.15 -24.48 1.41
C LEU A 680 -6.69 -24.73 1.85
N ASN A 681 -6.29 -26.00 1.87
CA ASN A 681 -4.92 -26.38 1.60
C ASN A 681 -4.76 -26.44 0.08
N ILE A 682 -4.71 -25.28 -0.58
CA ILE A 682 -4.35 -25.23 -1.98
C ILE A 682 -2.84 -25.42 -2.05
N THR A 683 -2.42 -26.67 -2.25
CA THR A 683 -1.06 -26.95 -2.67
C THR A 683 -0.97 -26.62 -4.16
N CYS A 684 -0.35 -25.51 -4.47
CA CYS A 684 0.00 -25.17 -5.84
C CYS A 684 1.23 -25.98 -6.22
N ASP A 685 1.06 -27.04 -7.00
CA ASP A 685 2.16 -27.79 -7.60
C ASP A 685 2.26 -27.45 -9.09
N GLN A 686 3.38 -26.89 -9.47
CA GLN A 686 3.98 -26.72 -10.79
C GLN A 686 3.96 -25.34 -11.42
N TYR A 687 5.15 -24.98 -11.92
CA TYR A 687 5.44 -23.82 -12.77
C TYR A 687 4.91 -24.06 -14.19
N PRO A 688 3.99 -23.22 -14.74
CA PRO A 688 3.35 -23.49 -16.01
C PRO A 688 4.20 -23.19 -17.24
N PHE A 689 5.38 -22.61 -17.07
CA PHE A 689 6.24 -22.27 -18.18
C PHE A 689 7.40 -23.25 -18.32
N THR A 690 7.55 -23.79 -19.52
CA THR A 690 8.76 -24.51 -19.92
C THR A 690 9.96 -23.57 -20.10
N ALA A 691 9.74 -22.25 -20.00
CA ALA A 691 10.77 -21.23 -20.09
C ALA A 691 10.41 -19.97 -19.28
N SER A 692 11.38 -19.35 -18.63
CA SER A 692 11.29 -18.02 -18.00
C SER A 692 12.13 -17.02 -18.81
N SER A 693 11.63 -15.78 -18.96
CA SER A 693 12.40 -14.71 -19.60
C SER A 693 13.09 -13.85 -18.54
N ALA A 694 14.41 -13.75 -18.65
CA ALA A 694 15.23 -12.86 -17.82
C ALA A 694 16.39 -12.31 -18.65
N SER A 695 17.00 -11.19 -18.22
CA SER A 695 18.22 -10.74 -18.85
C SER A 695 19.37 -11.72 -18.57
N LEU A 696 20.38 -11.76 -19.45
CA LEU A 696 21.58 -12.61 -19.26
C LEU A 696 22.30 -12.29 -17.93
N SER A 697 22.11 -11.09 -17.39
CA SER A 697 22.61 -10.69 -16.07
C SER A 697 22.01 -11.50 -14.90
N ALA A 698 20.88 -12.17 -15.10
CA ALA A 698 20.30 -13.06 -14.09
C ALA A 698 21.11 -14.36 -13.86
N LEU A 699 22.05 -14.67 -14.75
CA LEU A 699 23.03 -15.76 -14.56
C LEU A 699 24.26 -15.30 -13.77
N VAL A 700 24.46 -14.00 -13.59
CA VAL A 700 25.62 -13.46 -12.87
C VAL A 700 25.31 -13.52 -11.37
N PRO A 701 26.23 -14.04 -10.54
CA PRO A 701 26.00 -14.18 -9.11
C PRO A 701 25.75 -12.82 -8.44
N HIS A 702 24.85 -12.80 -7.45
CA HIS A 702 24.40 -11.58 -6.80
C HIS A 702 25.54 -10.70 -6.25
N TRP A 703 26.55 -11.32 -5.64
CA TRP A 703 27.71 -10.61 -5.11
C TRP A 703 28.50 -9.81 -6.16
N ALA A 704 28.47 -10.25 -7.45
CA ALA A 704 29.13 -9.54 -8.53
C ALA A 704 28.41 -8.23 -8.93
N HIS A 705 27.14 -8.09 -8.58
CA HIS A 705 26.32 -6.88 -8.81
C HIS A 705 26.53 -5.80 -7.75
N GLU A 706 27.15 -6.09 -6.61
CA GLU A 706 27.39 -5.13 -5.54
C GLU A 706 28.20 -3.92 -6.03
N GLY A 707 27.71 -2.71 -5.73
CA GLY A 707 28.33 -1.46 -6.20
C GLY A 707 27.84 -0.97 -7.56
N GLY A 708 26.84 -1.67 -8.14
CA GLY A 708 26.14 -1.24 -9.35
C GLY A 708 26.82 -1.63 -10.66
N LYS A 709 26.20 -1.22 -11.77
CA LYS A 709 26.54 -1.65 -13.13
C LYS A 709 28.00 -1.40 -13.54
N ALA A 710 28.57 -0.25 -13.15
CA ALA A 710 29.96 0.10 -13.50
C ALA A 710 30.96 -0.83 -12.78
N GLU A 711 30.68 -1.19 -11.54
CA GLU A 711 31.53 -2.09 -10.77
C GLU A 711 31.39 -3.54 -11.25
N LEU A 712 30.18 -3.97 -11.62
CA LEU A 712 29.95 -5.25 -12.28
C LEU A 712 30.80 -5.39 -13.56
N VAL A 713 30.80 -4.39 -14.43
CA VAL A 713 31.61 -4.42 -15.68
C VAL A 713 33.10 -4.57 -15.39
N LYS A 714 33.63 -3.88 -14.37
CA LYS A 714 35.00 -4.01 -13.93
C LYS A 714 35.33 -5.41 -13.45
N ARG A 715 34.44 -6.00 -12.62
CA ARG A 715 34.61 -7.36 -12.11
C ARG A 715 34.59 -8.38 -13.24
N LEU A 716 33.65 -8.27 -14.18
CA LEU A 716 33.59 -9.14 -15.35
C LEU A 716 34.83 -9.01 -16.26
N GLN A 717 35.42 -7.82 -16.39
CA GLN A 717 36.65 -7.59 -17.16
C GLN A 717 37.90 -8.14 -16.49
N ASN A 718 37.90 -8.27 -15.17
CA ASN A 718 39.02 -8.72 -14.36
C ASN A 718 38.72 -10.05 -13.65
N ASP A 719 37.71 -10.81 -14.13
CA ASP A 719 37.31 -12.08 -13.53
C ASP A 719 38.45 -13.11 -13.64
N ASP A 720 38.80 -13.71 -12.52
CA ASP A 720 39.78 -14.80 -12.41
C ASP A 720 39.18 -16.18 -12.76
N GLY A 721 37.94 -16.20 -13.22
CA GLY A 721 37.15 -17.39 -13.53
C GLY A 721 36.09 -17.71 -12.45
N THR A 722 36.04 -16.98 -11.35
CA THR A 722 35.09 -17.23 -10.25
C THR A 722 33.65 -16.86 -10.66
N ILE A 723 33.46 -15.71 -11.29
CA ILE A 723 32.12 -15.29 -11.79
C ILE A 723 31.66 -16.25 -12.87
N LEU A 724 32.55 -16.61 -13.79
CA LEU A 724 32.25 -17.54 -14.87
C LEU A 724 31.86 -18.95 -14.35
N ALA A 725 32.53 -19.43 -13.30
CA ALA A 725 32.21 -20.72 -12.68
C ALA A 725 30.82 -20.69 -11.99
N ASP A 726 30.50 -19.59 -11.27
CA ASP A 726 29.20 -19.43 -10.65
C ASP A 726 28.08 -19.23 -11.69
N MET A 727 28.34 -18.53 -12.79
CA MET A 727 27.38 -18.42 -13.90
C MET A 727 27.14 -19.79 -14.57
N GLN A 728 28.19 -20.62 -14.74
CA GLN A 728 28.03 -21.96 -15.28
C GLN A 728 27.20 -22.84 -14.37
N LYS A 729 27.44 -22.77 -13.06
CA LYS A 729 26.63 -23.48 -12.04
C LYS A 729 25.17 -23.06 -12.07
N GLU A 730 24.89 -21.76 -12.18
CA GLU A 730 23.52 -21.27 -12.30
C GLU A 730 22.84 -21.70 -13.59
N MET A 731 23.59 -21.72 -14.70
CA MET A 731 23.11 -22.24 -15.97
C MET A 731 22.80 -23.74 -15.90
N ASP A 732 23.64 -24.51 -15.23
CA ASP A 732 23.45 -25.96 -15.03
C ASP A 732 22.21 -26.24 -14.16
N ASN A 733 21.99 -25.43 -13.13
CA ASN A 733 20.76 -25.48 -12.29
C ASN A 733 19.48 -25.23 -13.10
N ARG A 734 19.55 -24.48 -14.19
CA ARG A 734 18.45 -24.19 -15.12
C ARG A 734 18.30 -25.22 -16.26
N GLY A 735 19.02 -26.34 -16.22
CA GLY A 735 18.95 -27.40 -17.22
C GLY A 735 20.07 -27.34 -18.29
N GLY A 736 21.10 -26.53 -18.06
CA GLY A 736 22.26 -26.38 -18.91
C GLY A 736 22.08 -25.36 -20.06
N PRO A 737 23.13 -25.16 -20.86
CA PRO A 737 23.15 -24.11 -21.90
C PRO A 737 22.14 -24.33 -23.04
N ALA A 738 21.64 -25.54 -23.23
CA ALA A 738 20.61 -25.88 -24.21
C ALA A 738 19.19 -25.46 -23.72
N ALA A 739 19.01 -25.23 -22.42
CA ALA A 739 17.77 -24.78 -21.83
C ALA A 739 17.62 -23.22 -21.79
N VAL A 740 18.70 -22.51 -22.09
CA VAL A 740 18.71 -21.04 -22.11
C VAL A 740 18.58 -20.54 -23.55
N LEU A 741 17.42 -19.99 -23.88
CA LEU A 741 17.06 -19.45 -25.20
C LEU A 741 17.21 -17.92 -25.22
N VAL A 742 17.85 -17.40 -26.27
CA VAL A 742 17.87 -15.95 -26.51
C VAL A 742 16.56 -15.52 -27.13
N SER A 743 15.70 -14.82 -26.34
CA SER A 743 14.38 -14.38 -26.80
C SER A 743 14.43 -13.03 -27.52
N SER A 744 15.33 -12.13 -27.12
CA SER A 744 15.55 -10.84 -27.77
C SER A 744 16.95 -10.32 -27.51
N THR A 745 17.52 -9.67 -28.52
CA THR A 745 18.80 -8.94 -28.43
C THR A 745 18.59 -7.44 -28.56
N HIS A 746 17.35 -6.96 -28.51
CA HIS A 746 16.98 -5.55 -28.75
C HIS A 746 17.55 -4.99 -30.07
N GLY A 747 17.64 -5.85 -31.08
CA GLY A 747 18.13 -5.49 -32.41
C GLY A 747 19.65 -5.47 -32.60
N PHE A 748 20.44 -5.74 -31.55
CA PHE A 748 21.91 -5.77 -31.67
C PHE A 748 22.42 -7.03 -32.40
N HIS A 749 21.78 -8.17 -32.20
CA HIS A 749 22.11 -9.46 -32.82
C HIS A 749 20.83 -10.24 -33.13
N PRO A 750 19.95 -9.76 -34.03
CA PRO A 750 18.67 -10.43 -34.31
C PRO A 750 18.86 -11.89 -34.81
N GLU A 751 20.01 -12.22 -35.38
CA GLU A 751 20.34 -13.57 -35.80
C GLU A 751 20.58 -14.56 -34.64
N TRP A 752 20.60 -14.08 -33.40
CA TRP A 752 20.72 -14.93 -32.20
C TRP A 752 19.37 -15.24 -31.58
N GLU A 753 18.35 -14.47 -31.89
CA GLU A 753 17.01 -14.67 -31.36
C GLU A 753 16.43 -16.01 -31.81
N GLY A 754 15.86 -16.75 -30.86
CA GLY A 754 15.41 -18.12 -31.07
C GLY A 754 16.48 -19.18 -31.04
N LYS A 755 17.73 -18.84 -30.68
CA LYS A 755 18.86 -19.81 -30.50
C LYS A 755 19.14 -20.00 -29.02
N THR A 756 19.61 -21.21 -28.68
CA THR A 756 20.06 -21.49 -27.32
C THR A 756 21.49 -21.02 -27.09
N VAL A 757 21.89 -20.87 -25.84
CA VAL A 757 23.28 -20.58 -25.47
C VAL A 757 24.22 -21.68 -26.00
N ALA A 758 23.77 -22.92 -26.03
CA ALA A 758 24.54 -24.04 -26.66
C ALA A 758 24.76 -23.81 -28.14
N ASP A 759 23.77 -23.32 -28.90
CA ASP A 759 23.91 -23.03 -30.35
C ASP A 759 24.86 -21.86 -30.62
N LEU A 760 25.05 -20.99 -29.64
CA LEU A 760 25.89 -19.81 -29.71
C LEU A 760 27.27 -20.02 -29.10
N ALA A 761 27.55 -21.23 -28.57
CA ALA A 761 28.84 -21.57 -27.95
C ALA A 761 30.00 -21.32 -28.92
N GLY A 762 31.03 -20.62 -28.43
CA GLY A 762 32.21 -20.25 -29.23
C GLY A 762 32.12 -18.91 -29.98
N LYS A 763 30.97 -18.21 -29.94
CA LYS A 763 30.85 -16.83 -30.43
C LYS A 763 31.30 -15.84 -29.37
N LYS A 764 32.22 -14.94 -29.72
CA LYS A 764 32.62 -13.86 -28.79
C LYS A 764 31.51 -12.84 -28.68
N VAL A 765 30.94 -12.71 -27.47
CA VAL A 765 30.00 -11.65 -27.10
C VAL A 765 30.80 -10.52 -26.46
N SER A 766 30.84 -9.35 -27.09
CA SER A 766 31.27 -8.16 -26.37
C SER A 766 30.09 -7.66 -25.51
N ILE A 767 30.23 -7.72 -24.18
CA ILE A 767 29.34 -7.01 -23.27
C ILE A 767 29.65 -5.52 -23.40
N GLY A 768 29.15 -4.92 -24.46
CA GLY A 768 29.24 -3.49 -24.67
C GLY A 768 28.45 -2.81 -23.58
N ALA A 769 28.95 -1.73 -23.04
CA ALA A 769 28.25 -0.77 -22.22
C ALA A 769 27.17 -0.04 -23.05
N ALA A 770 26.19 -0.77 -23.57
CA ALA A 770 24.96 -0.18 -24.09
C ALA A 770 24.07 0.05 -22.86
N GLY A 771 24.36 1.18 -22.22
CA GLY A 771 23.50 1.70 -21.20
C GLY A 771 22.27 2.33 -21.83
N SER A 772 21.28 2.32 -21.14
CA SER A 772 20.15 3.20 -20.87
C SER A 772 18.96 2.39 -20.47
#